data_7f2e6198053a409003b8840e0b97e84d
#
_entry.id   7f2e6198053a409003b8840e0b97e84d
#
_cell.length_a   1.000
_cell.length_b   1.000
_cell.length_c   1.000
_cell.angle_alpha   90.00
_cell.angle_beta   90.00
_cell.angle_gamma   90.00
#
_symmetry.space_group_name_H-M   'P 1'
#
loop_
_entity.id
_entity.type
_entity.pdbx_description
1 polymer ?
#
loop_
_entity_poly.entity_id
_entity_poly.type
_entity_poly.pdbx_seq_one_letter_code
_entity_poly.pdbx_strand_id
1 'polypeptide(L)'
;MALSDNVIRDGDQGFLGFASRLNPTTLPAGMLQESVNMRLDRGVAQTRKGSQRLTDTVGTTGAPLTLDVALGVDKTIAAGNLTWSSPTATVVLTAHGFADGAQINIRGADQAEYNGDFLITVTDANTFTYTVVGSPATPATGTIIANNGPEVRDDYSGGLYAAGVFASQNYDNANEYIALAGADTCFLWRDGLSPVTKTYPTSPNETIESTDTVSVVQAFDRLYILREASQAVTGWGTKLTDADGISVSSTTATVSFAAAHGYPAGATVRIEGSTTAAFSGHEFRIVDAAPGANNTHFTIEVPSGTATHAAAGIRVRRVKPPIFWDGGSGQFQRASAGVPAEGVSYTKMPSTGFASYINNRLFFARSRDTVAISDVLDSDLYDPFWNSFRVGAGGNDRIVAIHPWVEGQVLVFCRKSIWLATIGQFASTDGGSFAVDTAISSVTQLTNEIGCSARNSIVTAGQFVWFLSDAGIYRLDSRLDLKLRGDTLPLSEPIADLFATVNQGRVEKSAFGIWHDNRYLIALPTSSDPLDGNELVVCWNSLNNQWEYRDTYPASAAVNQILVATYQNKRRVFSIPRSGNLYLLEEVTDGTDEAAADAVNDSQPIIGRIKTRRYNFKEMSSKRFLRSVTNVVIPNGATVTTKVNIIDPDREDEQIGTITNDTGSEEDYHLKAPVRFKAHAAELIYETSGGRPEIRSAALEASPKSLPATLTRDQS
;
A
#
# COMPACT_ATOMS: atom_id res chain seq x y z
N MET A 1 -46.44 -43.89 -27.59
CA MET A 1 -46.55 -42.80 -26.58
C MET A 1 -45.19 -42.22 -26.40
N ALA A 2 -44.95 -41.06 -26.94
CA ALA A 2 -43.68 -40.35 -26.67
C ALA A 2 -43.74 -39.84 -25.23
N LEU A 3 -42.92 -40.38 -24.38
CA LEU A 3 -42.66 -39.83 -23.07
C LEU A 3 -42.11 -38.44 -23.31
N SER A 4 -42.90 -37.41 -23.00
CA SER A 4 -42.38 -36.05 -22.92
C SER A 4 -41.29 -36.05 -21.84
N ASP A 5 -40.06 -35.99 -22.31
CA ASP A 5 -38.91 -35.80 -21.46
C ASP A 5 -39.05 -34.46 -20.74
N ASN A 6 -39.56 -34.49 -19.53
CA ASN A 6 -39.60 -33.32 -18.68
C ASN A 6 -38.13 -32.95 -18.29
N VAL A 7 -37.48 -32.20 -19.14
CA VAL A 7 -36.17 -31.64 -18.87
C VAL A 7 -36.39 -30.42 -17.94
N ILE A 8 -35.78 -30.46 -16.76
CA ILE A 8 -35.79 -29.35 -15.84
C ILE A 8 -34.48 -28.61 -16.04
N ARG A 9 -34.54 -27.28 -16.12
CA ARG A 9 -33.37 -26.41 -16.20
C ARG A 9 -33.22 -25.60 -14.90
N ASP A 10 -32.03 -25.49 -14.42
CA ASP A 10 -31.60 -24.53 -13.36
C ASP A 10 -30.33 -23.82 -13.83
N GLY A 11 -30.27 -22.52 -13.68
CA GLY A 11 -29.15 -21.74 -14.20
C GLY A 11 -29.27 -20.25 -13.93
N ASP A 12 -28.23 -19.55 -14.38
CA ASP A 12 -28.09 -18.10 -14.27
C ASP A 12 -27.97 -17.47 -15.66
N GLN A 13 -28.77 -16.43 -15.91
CA GLN A 13 -28.78 -15.68 -17.18
C GLN A 13 -27.86 -14.45 -17.14
N GLY A 14 -26.98 -14.38 -16.14
CA GLY A 14 -26.02 -13.31 -15.94
C GLY A 14 -25.47 -13.34 -14.53
N PHE A 15 -24.38 -12.62 -14.32
CA PHE A 15 -23.62 -12.65 -13.08
C PHE A 15 -23.53 -11.23 -12.49
N LEU A 16 -23.85 -11.08 -11.21
CA LEU A 16 -23.96 -9.77 -10.53
C LEU A 16 -22.86 -9.55 -9.50
N GLY A 17 -22.38 -10.62 -8.87
CA GLY A 17 -21.39 -10.53 -7.81
C GLY A 17 -21.02 -11.90 -7.26
N PHE A 18 -20.19 -11.93 -6.21
CA PHE A 18 -19.84 -13.17 -5.53
C PHE A 18 -19.96 -13.05 -4.01
N ALA A 19 -20.16 -14.19 -3.35
CA ALA A 19 -20.26 -14.32 -1.91
C ALA A 19 -19.73 -15.69 -1.50
N SER A 20 -18.47 -15.74 -1.09
CA SER A 20 -17.75 -16.99 -0.79
C SER A 20 -18.17 -17.63 0.54
N ARG A 21 -18.61 -16.83 1.51
CA ARG A 21 -19.02 -17.31 2.83
C ARG A 21 -20.44 -17.83 2.89
N LEU A 22 -21.32 -17.37 2.02
CA LEU A 22 -22.71 -17.76 2.07
C LEU A 22 -22.91 -19.21 1.62
N ASN A 23 -23.95 -19.86 2.14
CA ASN A 23 -24.26 -21.22 1.72
C ASN A 23 -24.57 -21.26 0.22
N PRO A 24 -23.84 -22.05 -0.57
CA PRO A 24 -23.98 -22.11 -2.02
C PRO A 24 -25.39 -22.44 -2.53
N THR A 25 -26.18 -23.12 -1.69
CA THR A 25 -27.57 -23.51 -2.02
C THR A 25 -28.55 -22.35 -1.88
N THR A 26 -28.23 -21.37 -1.02
CA THR A 26 -29.11 -20.23 -0.75
C THR A 26 -28.72 -18.96 -1.49
N LEU A 27 -27.64 -19.02 -2.27
CA LEU A 27 -27.21 -17.89 -3.07
C LEU A 27 -28.31 -17.49 -4.07
N PRO A 28 -28.63 -16.21 -4.19
CA PRO A 28 -29.55 -15.69 -5.21
C PRO A 28 -29.07 -16.02 -6.62
N ALA A 29 -29.98 -16.02 -7.58
CA ALA A 29 -29.65 -16.15 -8.99
C ALA A 29 -28.70 -15.02 -9.44
N GLY A 30 -27.68 -15.37 -10.21
CA GLY A 30 -26.64 -14.44 -10.66
C GLY A 30 -25.51 -14.21 -9.65
N MET A 31 -25.60 -14.75 -8.44
CA MET A 31 -24.50 -14.69 -7.47
C MET A 31 -23.58 -15.91 -7.60
N LEU A 32 -22.29 -15.64 -7.57
CA LEU A 32 -21.23 -16.64 -7.66
C LEU A 32 -20.71 -17.01 -6.26
N GLN A 33 -20.17 -18.21 -6.10
CA GLN A 33 -19.39 -18.60 -4.93
C GLN A 33 -17.97 -18.03 -5.00
N GLU A 34 -17.42 -17.92 -6.21
CA GLU A 34 -16.05 -17.46 -6.45
C GLU A 34 -15.99 -16.67 -7.76
N SER A 35 -15.23 -15.58 -7.76
CA SER A 35 -14.90 -14.78 -8.94
C SER A 35 -13.45 -14.31 -8.80
N VAL A 36 -12.56 -14.90 -9.61
CA VAL A 36 -11.11 -14.61 -9.59
C VAL A 36 -10.69 -14.09 -10.94
N ASN A 37 -10.04 -12.94 -10.97
CA ASN A 37 -9.58 -12.28 -12.19
C ASN A 37 -10.68 -12.06 -13.24
N MET A 38 -11.93 -11.92 -12.80
CA MET A 38 -13.09 -11.73 -13.68
C MET A 38 -13.74 -10.38 -13.41
N ARG A 39 -14.31 -9.78 -14.43
CA ARG A 39 -15.12 -8.55 -14.36
C ARG A 39 -16.56 -8.90 -14.67
N LEU A 40 -17.46 -8.49 -13.77
CA LEU A 40 -18.89 -8.75 -13.90
C LEU A 40 -19.60 -7.48 -14.37
N ASP A 41 -19.48 -7.18 -15.64
CA ASP A 41 -20.12 -6.01 -16.22
C ASP A 41 -21.44 -6.37 -16.89
N ARG A 42 -22.52 -5.72 -16.45
CA ARG A 42 -23.89 -5.90 -17.02
C ARG A 42 -24.33 -7.35 -17.14
N GLY A 43 -23.92 -8.18 -16.19
CA GLY A 43 -24.26 -9.60 -16.16
C GLY A 43 -23.33 -10.50 -16.97
N VAL A 44 -22.32 -9.97 -17.63
CA VAL A 44 -21.31 -10.75 -18.34
C VAL A 44 -20.08 -10.91 -17.45
N ALA A 45 -19.60 -12.15 -17.31
CA ALA A 45 -18.33 -12.42 -16.67
C ALA A 45 -17.23 -12.49 -17.74
N GLN A 46 -16.25 -11.58 -17.67
CA GLN A 46 -15.14 -11.50 -18.61
C GLN A 46 -13.82 -11.50 -17.84
N THR A 47 -12.79 -12.19 -18.35
CA THR A 47 -11.45 -12.11 -17.78
C THR A 47 -10.97 -10.66 -17.79
N ARG A 48 -10.37 -10.20 -16.67
CA ARG A 48 -9.83 -8.84 -16.54
C ARG A 48 -8.83 -8.53 -17.64
N LYS A 49 -8.63 -7.28 -17.90
CA LYS A 49 -7.48 -6.82 -18.68
C LYS A 49 -6.20 -7.00 -17.86
N GLY A 50 -5.10 -7.16 -18.55
CA GLY A 50 -3.80 -7.32 -17.93
C GLY A 50 -3.21 -6.01 -17.43
N SER A 51 -2.18 -6.16 -16.61
CA SER A 51 -1.33 -5.07 -16.17
C SER A 51 -0.23 -4.81 -17.20
N GLN A 52 0.01 -3.56 -17.51
CA GLN A 52 1.09 -3.11 -18.39
C GLN A 52 2.20 -2.50 -17.55
N ARG A 53 3.41 -2.98 -17.73
CA ARG A 53 4.60 -2.33 -17.21
C ARG A 53 4.88 -1.09 -18.06
N LEU A 54 4.99 0.07 -17.41
CA LEU A 54 5.27 1.30 -18.12
C LEU A 54 6.74 1.35 -18.54
N THR A 55 6.97 1.67 -19.80
CA THR A 55 8.30 1.86 -20.36
C THR A 55 8.59 3.34 -20.46
N ASP A 56 9.87 3.72 -20.31
CA ASP A 56 10.29 5.06 -20.66
C ASP A 56 10.22 5.23 -22.18
N THR A 57 9.32 6.07 -22.63
CA THR A 57 9.16 6.37 -24.07
C THR A 57 10.15 7.43 -24.56
N VAL A 58 10.89 8.05 -23.65
CA VAL A 58 11.87 9.10 -23.95
C VAL A 58 13.28 8.53 -23.99
N GLY A 59 13.50 7.63 -24.88
CA GLY A 59 14.82 7.11 -25.12
C GLY A 59 14.80 6.07 -26.22
N THR A 60 15.78 6.04 -27.03
CA THR A 60 15.91 5.19 -28.20
C THR A 60 15.92 3.67 -27.93
N THR A 61 15.58 3.21 -26.73
CA THR A 61 15.74 1.81 -26.33
C THR A 61 14.47 1.12 -25.83
N GLY A 62 13.38 1.83 -25.59
CA GLY A 62 12.14 1.19 -25.07
C GLY A 62 12.36 0.40 -23.77
N ALA A 63 13.36 0.77 -22.97
CA ALA A 63 13.61 0.11 -21.70
C ALA A 63 12.48 0.40 -20.73
N PRO A 64 11.99 -0.60 -19.98
CA PRO A 64 10.98 -0.37 -18.97
C PRO A 64 11.46 0.62 -17.91
N LEU A 65 10.54 1.46 -17.42
CA LEU A 65 10.82 2.31 -16.30
C LEU A 65 10.99 1.42 -15.06
N THR A 66 12.22 1.12 -14.73
CA THR A 66 12.59 0.48 -13.47
C THR A 66 13.30 1.50 -12.61
N LEU A 67 13.04 1.52 -11.34
CA LEU A 67 13.89 2.23 -10.39
C LEU A 67 15.31 1.64 -10.34
N ASP A 68 15.48 0.43 -10.85
CA ASP A 68 16.79 -0.22 -11.06
C ASP A 68 17.76 0.62 -11.91
N VAL A 69 17.27 1.43 -12.83
CA VAL A 69 18.12 2.35 -13.61
C VAL A 69 18.74 3.42 -12.70
N ALA A 70 18.05 3.80 -11.64
CA ALA A 70 18.58 4.71 -10.62
C ALA A 70 19.44 3.98 -9.57
N LEU A 71 19.34 2.65 -9.49
CA LEU A 71 20.06 1.82 -8.53
C LEU A 71 21.42 1.32 -9.03
N GLY A 72 21.82 1.66 -10.25
CA GLY A 72 23.08 1.23 -10.86
C GLY A 72 22.93 -0.06 -11.69
N VAL A 73 23.97 -0.36 -12.42
CA VAL A 73 24.03 -1.53 -13.31
C VAL A 73 24.91 -2.60 -12.68
N ASP A 74 24.37 -3.81 -12.62
CA ASP A 74 25.12 -5.00 -12.21
C ASP A 74 26.27 -5.27 -13.18
N LYS A 75 27.48 -5.41 -12.64
CA LYS A 75 28.68 -5.75 -13.38
C LYS A 75 29.30 -7.01 -12.82
N THR A 76 29.39 -8.05 -13.64
CA THR A 76 29.95 -9.32 -13.21
C THR A 76 31.51 -9.24 -13.13
N ILE A 77 32.04 -9.59 -11.97
CA ILE A 77 33.47 -9.75 -11.75
C ILE A 77 33.87 -11.15 -12.23
N ALA A 78 34.78 -11.24 -13.18
CA ALA A 78 35.22 -12.52 -13.68
C ALA A 78 35.95 -13.33 -12.58
N ALA A 79 35.88 -14.65 -12.68
CA ALA A 79 36.55 -15.55 -11.73
C ALA A 79 38.03 -15.25 -11.61
N GLY A 80 38.52 -15.11 -10.37
CA GLY A 80 39.92 -14.78 -10.09
C GLY A 80 40.27 -13.30 -10.10
N ASN A 81 39.31 -12.41 -10.46
CA ASN A 81 39.54 -10.97 -10.53
C ASN A 81 39.26 -10.21 -9.24
N LEU A 82 38.81 -10.91 -8.20
CA LEU A 82 38.72 -10.38 -6.84
C LEU A 82 39.76 -11.08 -5.97
N THR A 83 40.77 -10.33 -5.57
CA THR A 83 41.89 -10.82 -4.76
C THR A 83 42.00 -10.00 -3.47
N TRP A 84 42.62 -10.56 -2.43
CA TRP A 84 42.79 -9.92 -1.15
C TRP A 84 44.26 -9.97 -0.67
N SER A 85 44.70 -8.85 -0.15
CA SER A 85 45.97 -8.73 0.59
C SER A 85 45.69 -7.76 1.77
N SER A 86 45.77 -8.29 2.98
CA SER A 86 45.32 -7.58 4.21
C SER A 86 45.78 -6.12 4.28
N PRO A 87 44.86 -5.18 4.55
CA PRO A 87 43.41 -5.34 4.71
C PRO A 87 42.61 -5.10 3.41
N THR A 88 43.25 -5.04 2.26
CA THR A 88 42.70 -4.53 1.00
C THR A 88 42.30 -5.64 0.05
N ALA A 89 41.05 -5.59 -0.42
CA ALA A 89 40.60 -6.36 -1.57
C ALA A 89 40.79 -5.54 -2.85
N THR A 90 41.27 -6.20 -3.92
CA THR A 90 41.46 -5.60 -5.23
C THR A 90 40.56 -6.29 -6.25
N VAL A 91 39.79 -5.49 -6.97
CA VAL A 91 38.88 -5.93 -8.03
C VAL A 91 39.39 -5.45 -9.38
N VAL A 92 39.53 -6.38 -10.32
CA VAL A 92 39.81 -6.06 -11.72
C VAL A 92 38.52 -6.24 -12.52
N LEU A 93 37.94 -5.13 -13.00
CA LEU A 93 36.67 -5.09 -13.72
C LEU A 93 36.75 -4.08 -14.87
N THR A 94 36.90 -4.59 -16.09
CA THR A 94 37.13 -3.77 -17.28
C THR A 94 36.10 -2.70 -17.46
N ALA A 95 36.53 -1.44 -17.62
CA ALA A 95 35.67 -0.27 -17.81
C ALA A 95 34.53 -0.19 -16.77
N HIS A 96 34.85 -0.33 -15.49
CA HIS A 96 33.86 -0.36 -14.43
C HIS A 96 33.07 0.95 -14.33
N GLY A 97 33.64 2.11 -14.65
CA GLY A 97 32.96 3.40 -14.68
C GLY A 97 32.50 3.91 -13.31
N PHE A 98 32.95 3.30 -12.22
CA PHE A 98 32.65 3.76 -10.86
C PHE A 98 33.51 4.98 -10.52
N ALA A 99 32.95 5.91 -9.76
CA ALA A 99 33.68 7.08 -9.29
C ALA A 99 34.56 6.73 -8.07
N ASP A 100 35.67 7.44 -7.90
CA ASP A 100 36.48 7.31 -6.68
C ASP A 100 35.69 7.77 -5.45
N GLY A 101 35.78 7.01 -4.36
CA GLY A 101 34.98 7.23 -3.15
C GLY A 101 33.51 6.83 -3.27
N ALA A 102 33.09 6.18 -4.36
CA ALA A 102 31.72 5.67 -4.49
C ALA A 102 31.49 4.49 -3.54
N GLN A 103 30.26 4.35 -3.08
CA GLN A 103 29.83 3.15 -2.38
C GLN A 103 29.42 2.09 -3.39
N ILE A 104 30.04 0.94 -3.33
CA ILE A 104 29.81 -0.19 -4.24
C ILE A 104 29.35 -1.39 -3.42
N ASN A 105 28.28 -2.03 -3.87
CA ASN A 105 27.87 -3.32 -3.36
C ASN A 105 28.60 -4.45 -4.10
N ILE A 106 29.20 -5.35 -3.34
CA ILE A 106 29.79 -6.61 -3.84
C ILE A 106 28.96 -7.76 -3.26
N ARG A 107 28.51 -8.67 -4.13
CA ARG A 107 27.68 -9.81 -3.73
C ARG A 107 27.99 -11.06 -4.54
N GLY A 108 27.57 -12.21 -4.01
CA GLY A 108 27.70 -13.50 -4.70
C GLY A 108 29.10 -14.14 -4.61
N ALA A 109 29.98 -13.61 -3.78
CA ALA A 109 31.20 -14.32 -3.40
C ALA A 109 30.88 -15.41 -2.38
N ASP A 110 31.51 -16.59 -2.52
CA ASP A 110 31.33 -17.70 -1.57
C ASP A 110 31.94 -17.38 -0.18
N GLN A 111 32.92 -16.50 -0.14
CA GLN A 111 33.50 -15.97 1.08
C GLN A 111 32.73 -14.75 1.54
N ALA A 112 32.07 -14.86 2.66
CA ALA A 112 31.15 -13.85 3.17
C ALA A 112 31.81 -12.46 3.39
N GLU A 113 33.08 -12.43 3.70
CA GLU A 113 33.84 -11.21 3.99
C GLU A 113 33.99 -10.27 2.77
N TYR A 114 33.88 -10.80 1.54
CA TYR A 114 33.90 -9.97 0.33
C TYR A 114 32.54 -9.34 0.02
N ASN A 115 31.46 -9.89 0.58
CA ASN A 115 30.12 -9.41 0.30
C ASN A 115 29.74 -8.25 1.23
N GLY A 116 29.15 -7.21 0.67
CA GLY A 116 28.70 -6.04 1.43
C GLY A 116 28.82 -4.73 0.67
N ASP A 117 28.55 -3.63 1.37
CA ASP A 117 28.67 -2.29 0.84
C ASP A 117 30.02 -1.70 1.24
N PHE A 118 30.81 -1.32 0.28
CA PHE A 118 32.15 -0.83 0.49
C PHE A 118 32.37 0.53 -0.19
N LEU A 119 33.03 1.43 0.51
CA LEU A 119 33.61 2.62 -0.13
C LEU A 119 34.85 2.17 -0.89
N ILE A 120 34.87 2.46 -2.18
CA ILE A 120 35.98 2.05 -3.04
C ILE A 120 36.98 3.18 -3.27
N THR A 121 38.20 2.79 -3.50
CA THR A 121 39.24 3.66 -4.06
C THR A 121 39.56 3.20 -5.48
N VAL A 122 39.30 4.06 -6.47
CA VAL A 122 39.55 3.76 -7.87
C VAL A 122 41.03 3.93 -8.18
N THR A 123 41.68 2.86 -8.63
CA THR A 123 43.08 2.87 -9.00
C THR A 123 43.25 3.27 -10.46
N ASP A 124 42.41 2.75 -11.34
CA ASP A 124 42.34 3.07 -12.75
C ASP A 124 40.96 2.72 -13.35
N ALA A 125 40.79 2.90 -14.66
CA ALA A 125 39.49 2.66 -15.32
C ALA A 125 39.01 1.20 -15.26
N ASN A 126 39.86 0.26 -14.86
CA ASN A 126 39.57 -1.17 -14.80
C ASN A 126 39.81 -1.78 -13.43
N THR A 127 40.29 -1.00 -12.45
CA THR A 127 40.68 -1.52 -11.14
C THR A 127 40.22 -0.60 -10.00
N PHE A 128 39.64 -1.20 -8.99
CA PHE A 128 39.33 -0.50 -7.73
C PHE A 128 39.65 -1.39 -6.52
N THR A 129 39.76 -0.77 -5.37
CA THR A 129 40.09 -1.45 -4.11
C THR A 129 39.08 -1.06 -3.02
N TYR A 130 38.89 -1.95 -2.02
CA TYR A 130 38.12 -1.69 -0.82
C TYR A 130 38.68 -2.45 0.38
N THR A 131 38.28 -2.05 1.58
CA THR A 131 38.81 -2.67 2.80
C THR A 131 37.89 -3.82 3.25
N VAL A 132 38.50 -4.98 3.51
CA VAL A 132 37.81 -6.18 4.01
C VAL A 132 38.33 -6.51 5.42
N VAL A 133 37.40 -6.79 6.32
CA VAL A 133 37.67 -7.22 7.69
C VAL A 133 37.72 -8.78 7.71
N GLY A 134 38.76 -9.34 8.24
CA GLY A 134 38.94 -10.79 8.28
C GLY A 134 40.14 -11.26 7.45
N SER A 135 40.13 -12.53 7.07
CA SER A 135 41.18 -13.16 6.27
C SER A 135 40.52 -14.13 5.28
N PRO A 136 39.78 -13.62 4.29
CA PRO A 136 39.11 -14.48 3.33
C PRO A 136 40.07 -15.24 2.45
N ALA A 137 39.64 -16.40 1.96
CA ALA A 137 40.40 -17.13 0.94
C ALA A 137 40.48 -16.30 -0.36
N THR A 138 41.65 -16.28 -1.00
CA THR A 138 41.90 -15.49 -2.21
C THR A 138 42.50 -16.39 -3.31
N PRO A 139 42.10 -16.24 -4.59
CA PRO A 139 41.05 -15.32 -5.08
C PRO A 139 39.65 -15.73 -4.62
N ALA A 140 38.70 -14.78 -4.62
CA ALA A 140 37.33 -15.04 -4.33
C ALA A 140 36.69 -15.99 -5.36
N THR A 141 35.74 -16.83 -4.88
CA THR A 141 34.96 -17.76 -5.70
C THR A 141 33.48 -17.41 -5.65
N GLY A 142 32.68 -17.94 -6.58
CA GLY A 142 31.25 -17.63 -6.71
C GLY A 142 30.94 -16.81 -7.95
N THR A 143 29.67 -16.47 -8.13
CA THR A 143 29.24 -15.54 -9.20
C THR A 143 29.16 -14.14 -8.62
N ILE A 144 30.28 -13.41 -8.74
CA ILE A 144 30.48 -12.15 -8.04
C ILE A 144 29.99 -10.98 -8.89
N ILE A 145 29.20 -10.11 -8.29
CA ILE A 145 28.62 -8.93 -8.93
C ILE A 145 29.03 -7.68 -8.14
N ALA A 146 29.40 -6.63 -8.85
CA ALA A 146 29.59 -5.28 -8.33
C ALA A 146 28.52 -4.35 -8.86
N ASN A 147 27.92 -3.55 -7.99
CA ASN A 147 26.89 -2.58 -8.34
C ASN A 147 27.14 -1.24 -7.63
N ASN A 148 27.01 -0.13 -8.33
CA ASN A 148 27.22 1.22 -7.81
C ASN A 148 25.92 1.93 -7.37
N GLY A 149 24.84 1.20 -7.31
CA GLY A 149 23.59 1.70 -6.79
C GLY A 149 23.42 1.38 -5.31
N PRO A 150 22.43 1.97 -4.64
CA PRO A 150 22.00 1.47 -3.35
C PRO A 150 21.60 0.01 -3.53
N GLU A 151 22.15 -0.85 -2.70
CA GLU A 151 21.90 -2.28 -2.77
C GLU A 151 20.41 -2.58 -2.68
N VAL A 152 19.90 -3.30 -3.67
CA VAL A 152 18.69 -4.09 -3.48
C VAL A 152 19.10 -5.32 -2.68
N ARG A 153 19.10 -5.20 -1.36
CA ARG A 153 19.33 -6.36 -0.50
C ARG A 153 18.15 -7.30 -0.62
N ASP A 154 18.38 -8.59 -0.61
CA ASP A 154 17.33 -9.60 -0.54
C ASP A 154 16.45 -9.44 0.73
N ASP A 155 17.02 -8.89 1.81
CA ASP A 155 16.36 -8.53 3.05
C ASP A 155 15.84 -7.09 3.05
N TYR A 156 16.20 -6.30 2.03
CA TYR A 156 15.93 -4.89 1.94
C TYR A 156 15.92 -4.42 0.49
N SER A 157 14.84 -4.66 -0.19
CA SER A 157 14.66 -3.95 -1.44
C SER A 157 14.67 -2.46 -1.12
N GLY A 158 15.62 -1.71 -1.63
CA GLY A 158 15.62 -0.25 -1.62
C GLY A 158 14.42 0.31 -2.38
N GLY A 159 13.27 -0.39 -2.24
CA GLY A 159 12.04 -0.19 -2.93
C GLY A 159 11.33 1.09 -2.53
N LEU A 160 10.19 1.27 -3.12
CA LEU A 160 9.33 2.39 -2.82
C LEU A 160 8.66 2.22 -1.47
N TYR A 161 8.70 3.29 -0.68
CA TYR A 161 8.07 3.34 0.63
C TYR A 161 6.70 4.00 0.60
N ALA A 162 6.53 5.01 -0.27
CA ALA A 162 5.27 5.69 -0.45
C ALA A 162 5.18 6.31 -1.84
N ALA A 163 3.97 6.46 -2.33
CA ALA A 163 3.69 7.17 -3.55
C ALA A 163 2.52 8.14 -3.35
N GLY A 164 2.50 9.19 -4.17
CA GLY A 164 1.43 10.18 -4.16
C GLY A 164 1.37 10.92 -5.49
N VAL A 165 0.33 11.69 -5.66
CA VAL A 165 0.17 12.56 -6.82
C VAL A 165 0.61 13.96 -6.46
N PHE A 166 1.33 14.62 -7.36
CA PHE A 166 1.83 15.96 -7.20
C PHE A 166 1.60 16.80 -8.45
N ALA A 167 1.05 18.00 -8.26
CA ALA A 167 0.88 18.99 -9.30
C ALA A 167 1.05 20.38 -8.69
N SER A 168 2.05 21.15 -9.10
CA SER A 168 2.36 22.46 -8.52
C SER A 168 2.43 23.54 -9.59
N GLN A 169 1.90 24.73 -9.30
CA GLN A 169 2.03 25.90 -10.15
C GLN A 169 3.49 26.33 -10.33
N ASN A 170 4.33 26.03 -9.36
CA ASN A 170 5.76 26.33 -9.39
C ASN A 170 6.57 25.30 -10.22
N TYR A 171 5.92 24.22 -10.67
CA TYR A 171 6.58 23.17 -11.40
C TYR A 171 5.75 22.73 -12.61
N ASP A 172 6.33 22.84 -13.81
CA ASP A 172 5.76 22.39 -15.07
C ASP A 172 4.28 22.76 -15.29
N ASN A 173 3.91 24.01 -14.94
CA ASN A 173 2.57 24.56 -15.11
C ASN A 173 1.45 23.69 -14.48
N ALA A 174 1.68 23.16 -13.31
CA ALA A 174 0.74 22.30 -12.58
C ALA A 174 0.37 20.99 -13.29
N ASN A 175 1.24 20.51 -14.16
CA ASN A 175 1.06 19.17 -14.69
C ASN A 175 1.18 18.11 -13.58
N GLU A 176 0.37 17.07 -13.67
CA GLU A 176 0.32 16.01 -12.68
C GLU A 176 1.50 15.05 -12.83
N TYR A 177 2.19 14.78 -11.74
CA TYR A 177 3.27 13.80 -11.60
C TYR A 177 2.90 12.74 -10.56
N ILE A 178 3.41 11.53 -10.73
CA ILE A 178 3.46 10.53 -9.68
C ILE A 178 4.77 10.72 -8.92
N ALA A 179 4.68 11.03 -7.66
CA ALA A 179 5.83 11.13 -6.76
C ALA A 179 6.07 9.80 -6.07
N LEU A 180 7.27 9.26 -6.22
CA LEU A 180 7.68 7.95 -5.73
C LEU A 180 8.79 8.14 -4.70
N ALA A 181 8.49 7.94 -3.41
CA ALA A 181 9.45 8.12 -2.33
C ALA A 181 10.30 6.86 -2.13
N GLY A 182 11.55 6.91 -2.54
CA GLY A 182 12.58 5.91 -2.28
C GLY A 182 13.31 6.14 -0.95
N ALA A 183 14.39 5.41 -0.70
CA ALA A 183 15.15 5.46 0.54
C ALA A 183 15.78 6.84 0.82
N ASP A 184 16.43 7.43 -0.16
CA ASP A 184 17.21 8.67 -0.09
C ASP A 184 16.82 9.70 -1.15
N THR A 185 15.90 9.32 -2.06
CA THR A 185 15.47 10.10 -3.21
C THR A 185 13.98 9.97 -3.45
N CYS A 186 13.40 11.00 -4.04
CA CYS A 186 12.04 10.97 -4.58
C CYS A 186 12.13 11.09 -6.10
N PHE A 187 11.42 10.22 -6.80
CA PHE A 187 11.29 10.24 -8.24
C PHE A 187 9.95 10.86 -8.63
N LEU A 188 9.99 11.79 -9.56
CA LEU A 188 8.79 12.39 -10.14
C LEU A 188 8.63 11.82 -11.55
N TRP A 189 7.59 11.05 -11.75
CA TRP A 189 7.29 10.44 -13.04
C TRP A 189 6.05 11.03 -13.68
N ARG A 190 6.12 11.26 -14.97
CA ARG A 190 5.00 11.66 -15.82
C ARG A 190 5.15 11.00 -17.19
N ASP A 191 4.01 10.66 -17.80
CA ASP A 191 3.97 10.09 -19.15
C ASP A 191 4.71 10.98 -20.18
N GLY A 192 5.54 10.33 -21.00
CA GLY A 192 6.32 10.96 -22.06
C GLY A 192 7.54 11.77 -21.62
N LEU A 193 7.90 11.74 -20.32
CA LEU A 193 9.07 12.44 -19.80
C LEU A 193 9.98 11.47 -19.03
N SER A 194 11.29 11.73 -19.06
CA SER A 194 12.22 11.02 -18.18
C SER A 194 11.94 11.37 -16.71
N PRO A 195 12.02 10.40 -15.80
CA PRO A 195 11.83 10.66 -14.38
C PRO A 195 12.80 11.71 -13.84
N VAL A 196 12.29 12.61 -13.03
CA VAL A 196 13.10 13.64 -12.36
C VAL A 196 13.42 13.17 -10.95
N THR A 197 14.70 13.15 -10.60
CA THR A 197 15.17 12.73 -9.28
C THR A 197 15.37 13.94 -8.37
N LYS A 198 14.84 13.86 -7.15
CA LYS A 198 15.03 14.84 -6.07
C LYS A 198 15.60 14.15 -4.85
N THR A 199 16.78 14.56 -4.41
CA THR A 199 17.48 13.99 -3.26
C THR A 199 16.99 14.57 -1.95
N TYR A 200 17.10 13.79 -0.87
CA TYR A 200 16.79 14.23 0.48
C TYR A 200 17.99 14.94 1.13
N PRO A 201 17.79 15.71 2.19
CA PRO A 201 18.90 16.35 2.93
C PRO A 201 19.86 15.30 3.50
N THR A 202 21.17 15.54 3.34
CA THR A 202 22.23 14.58 3.73
C THR A 202 22.94 14.91 5.04
N SER A 203 22.71 16.09 5.64
CA SER A 203 23.37 16.49 6.90
C SER A 203 22.36 16.93 7.96
N PRO A 204 21.98 16.06 8.91
CA PRO A 204 22.17 14.61 8.93
C PRO A 204 21.40 13.93 7.81
N ASN A 205 21.74 12.69 7.50
CA ASN A 205 21.08 11.95 6.44
C ASN A 205 19.60 11.69 6.78
N GLU A 206 18.70 12.16 5.91
CA GLU A 206 17.26 12.07 6.06
C GLU A 206 16.67 10.92 5.23
N THR A 207 17.29 9.75 5.33
CA THR A 207 16.82 8.54 4.66
C THR A 207 15.52 8.01 5.26
N ILE A 208 14.78 7.30 4.42
CA ILE A 208 13.64 6.49 4.83
C ILE A 208 14.13 5.09 5.11
N GLU A 209 13.79 4.54 6.27
CA GLU A 209 14.12 3.17 6.65
C GLU A 209 12.91 2.25 6.42
N SER A 210 13.17 0.95 6.21
CA SER A 210 12.11 -0.05 5.93
C SER A 210 11.02 -0.14 6.99
N THR A 211 11.37 0.23 8.21
CA THR A 211 10.46 0.20 9.36
C THR A 211 9.67 1.49 9.54
N ASP A 212 10.02 2.56 8.83
CA ASP A 212 9.32 3.83 8.92
C ASP A 212 7.89 3.73 8.41
N THR A 213 7.04 4.54 8.99
CA THR A 213 5.73 4.82 8.43
C THR A 213 5.86 6.07 7.57
N VAL A 214 5.54 5.95 6.29
CA VAL A 214 5.76 7.01 5.30
C VAL A 214 4.46 7.34 4.59
N SER A 215 4.25 8.62 4.31
CA SER A 215 3.20 9.09 3.41
C SER A 215 3.67 10.29 2.60
N VAL A 216 3.14 10.39 1.39
CA VAL A 216 3.37 11.50 0.47
C VAL A 216 2.10 12.32 0.41
N VAL A 217 2.22 13.62 0.67
CA VAL A 217 1.08 14.54 0.75
C VAL A 217 1.41 15.81 0.00
N GLN A 218 0.51 16.26 -0.86
CA GLN A 218 0.59 17.60 -1.43
C GLN A 218 -0.18 18.59 -0.56
N ALA A 219 0.48 19.68 -0.19
CA ALA A 219 -0.13 20.78 0.56
C ALA A 219 0.59 22.09 0.23
N PHE A 220 -0.10 23.22 0.24
CA PHE A 220 0.47 24.56 0.02
C PHE A 220 1.34 24.66 -1.23
N ASP A 221 0.93 23.98 -2.30
CA ASP A 221 1.70 23.88 -3.55
C ASP A 221 3.10 23.25 -3.41
N ARG A 222 3.30 22.47 -2.34
CA ARG A 222 4.53 21.74 -1.98
C ARG A 222 4.27 20.25 -1.88
N LEU A 223 5.30 19.47 -2.13
CA LEU A 223 5.30 18.02 -1.93
C LEU A 223 5.95 17.68 -0.59
N TYR A 224 5.19 17.10 0.32
CA TYR A 224 5.67 16.66 1.63
C TYR A 224 5.87 15.16 1.65
N ILE A 225 7.00 14.73 2.21
CA ILE A 225 7.23 13.34 2.60
C ILE A 225 7.27 13.30 4.12
N LEU A 226 6.28 12.64 4.69
CA LEU A 226 6.09 12.50 6.12
C LEU A 226 6.65 11.15 6.55
N ARG A 227 7.41 11.14 7.65
CA ARG A 227 8.13 9.96 8.11
C ARG A 227 8.02 9.83 9.61
N GLU A 228 7.56 8.70 10.08
CA GLU A 228 7.57 8.36 11.50
C GLU A 228 8.43 7.12 11.72
N ALA A 229 9.50 7.27 12.49
CA ALA A 229 10.38 6.18 12.84
C ALA A 229 9.65 5.12 13.65
N SER A 230 9.85 3.85 13.31
CA SER A 230 9.30 2.74 14.09
C SER A 230 9.91 2.72 15.50
N GLN A 231 9.06 2.61 16.50
CA GLN A 231 9.50 2.53 17.90
C GLN A 231 10.01 1.13 18.30
N ALA A 232 9.87 0.15 17.41
CA ALA A 232 10.22 -1.24 17.68
C ALA A 232 11.70 -1.58 17.40
N VAL A 233 12.45 -0.66 16.79
CA VAL A 233 13.83 -0.93 16.35
C VAL A 233 14.82 -0.60 17.47
N THR A 234 15.73 -1.52 17.73
CA THR A 234 16.82 -1.39 18.72
C THR A 234 17.98 -0.48 18.26
N GLY A 235 17.81 0.28 17.19
CA GLY A 235 18.77 1.27 16.70
C GLY A 235 18.70 2.59 17.45
N TRP A 236 19.77 3.37 17.34
CA TRP A 236 19.77 4.71 17.91
C TRP A 236 18.62 5.54 17.32
N GLY A 237 17.91 6.25 18.17
CA GLY A 237 16.92 7.23 17.75
C GLY A 237 15.46 6.82 17.83
N THR A 238 15.13 5.58 18.11
CA THR A 238 13.73 5.17 18.27
C THR A 238 13.35 4.85 19.70
N LYS A 239 14.33 4.47 20.52
CA LYS A 239 14.11 4.22 21.95
C LYS A 239 14.22 5.52 22.74
N LEU A 240 13.27 5.74 23.65
CA LEU A 240 13.40 6.78 24.66
C LEU A 240 14.65 6.49 25.50
N THR A 241 15.59 7.43 25.50
CA THR A 241 16.79 7.37 26.31
C THR A 241 16.59 8.29 27.52
N ASP A 242 16.78 7.75 28.71
CA ASP A 242 16.67 8.55 29.93
C ASP A 242 17.82 9.54 29.98
N ALA A 243 17.50 10.82 30.19
CA ALA A 243 18.44 11.90 30.39
C ALA A 243 18.52 12.26 31.87
N ASP A 244 19.73 12.62 32.32
CA ASP A 244 20.00 13.01 33.72
C ASP A 244 19.52 14.42 34.05
N GLY A 245 19.37 15.27 33.05
CA GLY A 245 18.87 16.62 33.20
C GLY A 245 19.15 17.51 32.00
N ILE A 246 18.61 18.72 32.04
CA ILE A 246 18.85 19.80 31.09
C ILE A 246 19.31 21.04 31.82
N SER A 247 20.49 21.52 31.51
CA SER A 247 21.00 22.81 32.00
C SER A 247 20.86 23.87 30.91
N VAL A 248 20.43 25.06 31.25
CA VAL A 248 20.25 26.17 30.32
C VAL A 248 21.21 27.32 30.62
N SER A 249 21.89 27.79 29.59
CA SER A 249 22.75 28.97 29.64
C SER A 249 22.37 29.89 28.48
N SER A 250 21.72 31.01 28.80
CA SER A 250 21.16 31.94 27.78
C SER A 250 20.18 31.27 26.83
N THR A 251 20.54 31.11 25.58
CA THR A 251 19.73 30.46 24.51
C THR A 251 20.18 29.04 24.20
N THR A 252 21.12 28.49 24.97
CA THR A 252 21.63 27.13 24.76
C THR A 252 21.23 26.23 25.92
N ALA A 253 20.56 25.13 25.63
CA ALA A 253 20.30 24.09 26.60
C ALA A 253 21.20 22.88 26.33
N THR A 254 21.83 22.35 27.36
CA THR A 254 22.66 21.17 27.35
C THR A 254 21.90 20.02 27.99
N VAL A 255 21.65 18.97 27.23
CA VAL A 255 21.00 17.73 27.70
C VAL A 255 22.08 16.74 28.05
N SER A 256 22.02 16.18 29.26
CA SER A 256 23.04 15.28 29.82
C SER A 256 22.52 13.86 29.97
N PHE A 257 23.39 12.88 29.72
CA PHE A 257 23.10 11.44 29.83
C PHE A 257 24.20 10.74 30.64
N ALA A 258 23.82 9.64 31.28
CA ALA A 258 24.76 8.80 32.03
C ALA A 258 25.78 8.08 31.12
N ALA A 259 25.41 7.83 29.84
CA ALA A 259 26.24 7.18 28.84
C ALA A 259 26.18 7.92 27.51
N ALA A 260 27.06 7.55 26.58
CA ALA A 260 27.05 8.11 25.22
C ALA A 260 25.69 7.97 24.56
N HIS A 261 25.12 9.08 24.11
CA HIS A 261 23.76 9.13 23.58
C HIS A 261 23.64 8.69 22.11
N GLY A 262 24.72 8.78 21.33
CA GLY A 262 24.75 8.34 19.93
C GLY A 262 23.98 9.21 18.92
N TYR A 263 23.40 10.32 19.32
CA TYR A 263 22.71 11.22 18.39
C TYR A 263 23.70 12.10 17.62
N PRO A 264 23.62 12.20 16.29
CA PRO A 264 24.51 13.08 15.52
C PRO A 264 24.06 14.54 15.60
N ALA A 265 24.99 15.44 15.33
CA ALA A 265 24.69 16.85 15.16
C ALA A 265 23.68 17.04 14.01
N GLY A 266 22.77 18.01 14.20
CA GLY A 266 21.70 18.30 13.26
C GLY A 266 20.52 17.32 13.30
N ALA A 267 20.57 16.20 14.03
CA ALA A 267 19.41 15.34 14.23
C ALA A 267 18.31 16.07 15.01
N THR A 268 17.06 15.71 14.75
CA THR A 268 15.92 16.23 15.52
C THR A 268 15.58 15.23 16.62
N VAL A 269 15.41 15.73 17.83
CA VAL A 269 15.04 14.95 19.01
C VAL A 269 13.78 15.50 19.64
N ARG A 270 12.94 14.63 20.16
CA ARG A 270 11.78 14.97 20.97
C ARG A 270 12.09 14.71 22.44
N ILE A 271 11.78 15.68 23.28
CA ILE A 271 11.99 15.60 24.74
C ILE A 271 10.64 15.39 25.40
N GLU A 272 10.54 14.42 26.30
CA GLU A 272 9.35 14.09 27.05
C GLU A 272 9.66 13.98 28.55
N GLY A 273 8.65 14.20 29.41
CA GLY A 273 8.78 14.04 30.85
C GLY A 273 9.41 15.23 31.59
N SER A 274 9.75 16.31 30.89
CA SER A 274 10.21 17.53 31.57
C SER A 274 9.06 18.25 32.30
N THR A 275 9.29 18.71 33.48
CA THR A 275 8.38 19.61 34.22
C THR A 275 8.36 21.03 33.65
N THR A 276 9.39 21.39 32.92
CA THR A 276 9.48 22.67 32.21
C THR A 276 8.72 22.55 30.88
N ALA A 277 7.65 23.34 30.74
CA ALA A 277 6.76 23.29 29.58
C ALA A 277 7.49 23.52 28.23
N ALA A 278 8.55 24.32 28.24
CA ALA A 278 9.37 24.60 27.07
C ALA A 278 10.06 23.34 26.47
N PHE A 279 10.26 22.29 27.26
CA PHE A 279 10.90 21.07 26.76
C PHE A 279 9.92 19.94 26.50
N SER A 280 8.93 19.75 27.34
CA SER A 280 8.09 18.55 27.32
C SER A 280 7.19 18.48 26.09
N GLY A 281 7.37 17.43 25.28
CA GLY A 281 6.61 17.21 24.06
C GLY A 281 7.06 18.05 22.86
N HIS A 282 8.13 18.83 22.98
CA HIS A 282 8.69 19.63 21.89
C HIS A 282 9.86 18.92 21.19
N GLU A 283 10.09 19.32 19.95
CA GLU A 283 11.14 18.79 19.09
C GLU A 283 12.23 19.85 18.89
N PHE A 284 13.47 19.41 19.03
CA PHE A 284 14.64 20.28 18.95
C PHE A 284 15.67 19.71 17.99
N ARG A 285 16.36 20.60 17.29
CA ARG A 285 17.52 20.23 16.49
C ARG A 285 18.78 20.25 17.36
N ILE A 286 19.56 19.20 17.31
CA ILE A 286 20.85 19.13 17.97
C ILE A 286 21.83 20.06 17.25
N VAL A 287 22.38 21.01 17.96
CA VAL A 287 23.37 21.95 17.43
C VAL A 287 24.76 21.34 17.49
N ASP A 288 25.15 20.86 18.68
CA ASP A 288 26.39 20.15 18.91
C ASP A 288 26.10 18.82 19.61
N ALA A 289 26.56 17.73 19.02
CA ALA A 289 26.35 16.38 19.55
C ALA A 289 27.40 15.94 20.57
N ALA A 290 28.46 16.69 20.74
CA ALA A 290 29.54 16.41 21.71
C ALA A 290 30.24 17.67 22.17
N PRO A 291 29.53 18.55 22.90
CA PRO A 291 30.07 19.82 23.35
C PRO A 291 31.33 19.59 24.21
N GLY A 292 32.43 20.23 23.84
CA GLY A 292 33.73 20.03 24.50
C GLY A 292 34.28 18.61 24.36
N ALA A 293 33.96 17.89 23.27
CA ALA A 293 34.29 16.48 23.02
C ALA A 293 33.62 15.48 23.99
N ASN A 294 32.58 15.89 24.67
CA ASN A 294 31.82 15.03 25.58
C ASN A 294 30.58 14.41 24.87
N ASN A 295 30.68 13.15 24.50
CA ASN A 295 29.60 12.42 23.80
C ASN A 295 28.43 11.97 24.70
N THR A 296 28.47 12.31 26.01
CA THR A 296 27.33 12.10 26.91
C THR A 296 26.43 13.33 27.01
N HIS A 297 26.73 14.37 26.25
CA HIS A 297 25.96 15.61 26.23
C HIS A 297 25.69 16.02 24.80
N PHE A 298 24.55 16.67 24.55
CA PHE A 298 24.34 17.44 23.33
C PHE A 298 23.71 18.80 23.67
N THR A 299 23.81 19.74 22.74
CA THR A 299 23.22 21.07 22.89
C THR A 299 22.07 21.27 21.91
N ILE A 300 21.07 22.03 22.37
CA ILE A 300 19.92 22.51 21.60
C ILE A 300 19.73 24.00 21.83
N GLU A 301 19.13 24.70 20.90
CA GLU A 301 18.71 26.07 21.05
C GLU A 301 17.36 26.16 21.75
N VAL A 302 17.24 27.11 22.69
CA VAL A 302 16.01 27.40 23.42
C VAL A 302 15.78 28.89 23.49
N PRO A 303 14.54 29.37 23.72
CA PRO A 303 14.29 30.80 23.98
C PRO A 303 15.04 31.28 25.18
N SER A 304 15.45 32.57 25.17
CA SER A 304 16.05 33.24 26.32
C SER A 304 15.10 33.17 27.52
N GLY A 305 15.67 32.94 28.72
CA GLY A 305 14.86 32.81 29.94
C GLY A 305 14.21 31.44 30.16
N THR A 306 14.46 30.45 29.30
CA THR A 306 14.03 29.07 29.55
C THR A 306 14.63 28.52 30.84
N ALA A 307 13.79 27.96 31.72
CA ALA A 307 14.24 27.40 32.98
C ALA A 307 14.96 26.05 32.81
N THR A 308 16.00 25.84 33.60
CA THR A 308 16.75 24.60 33.73
C THR A 308 15.84 23.48 34.30
N HIS A 309 16.03 22.24 33.86
CA HIS A 309 15.45 21.04 34.44
C HIS A 309 16.59 20.12 34.93
N ALA A 310 16.91 20.18 36.20
CA ALA A 310 18.06 19.48 36.76
C ALA A 310 17.75 18.09 37.37
N ALA A 311 16.59 17.49 37.04
CA ALA A 311 16.15 16.22 37.59
C ALA A 311 16.15 15.12 36.54
N ALA A 312 16.36 13.87 36.99
CA ALA A 312 16.16 12.70 36.19
C ALA A 312 14.66 12.49 35.84
N GLY A 313 14.38 11.69 34.80
CA GLY A 313 13.03 11.40 34.38
C GLY A 313 12.65 12.02 33.03
N ILE A 314 13.57 12.70 32.40
CA ILE A 314 13.43 13.20 31.04
C ILE A 314 13.76 12.07 30.09
N ARG A 315 12.96 11.93 29.03
CA ARG A 315 13.17 10.97 27.98
C ARG A 315 13.40 11.68 26.66
N VAL A 316 14.40 11.22 25.93
CA VAL A 316 14.79 11.76 24.64
C VAL A 316 14.71 10.66 23.58
N ARG A 317 14.10 10.97 22.45
CA ARG A 317 14.12 10.09 21.27
C ARG A 317 14.42 10.90 20.02
N ARG A 318 15.12 10.29 19.07
CA ARG A 318 15.23 10.85 17.74
C ARG A 318 13.87 10.79 17.04
N VAL A 319 13.55 11.82 16.30
CA VAL A 319 12.40 11.89 15.42
C VAL A 319 12.85 12.29 14.02
N LYS A 320 12.06 11.92 13.01
CA LYS A 320 12.33 12.27 11.61
C LYS A 320 11.39 13.42 11.21
N PRO A 321 11.90 14.65 11.07
CA PRO A 321 11.07 15.77 10.65
C PRO A 321 10.54 15.55 9.24
N PRO A 322 9.36 16.08 8.89
CA PRO A 322 8.90 16.10 7.52
C PRO A 322 9.92 16.75 6.60
N ILE A 323 10.05 16.23 5.40
CA ILE A 323 10.80 16.87 4.33
C ILE A 323 9.84 17.32 3.25
N PHE A 324 10.12 18.43 2.60
CA PHE A 324 9.29 18.97 1.54
C PHE A 324 10.11 19.50 0.38
N TRP A 325 9.49 19.53 -0.78
CA TRP A 325 9.98 20.17 -1.98
C TRP A 325 8.96 21.21 -2.47
N ASP A 326 9.43 22.39 -2.80
CA ASP A 326 8.60 23.55 -3.13
C ASP A 326 8.25 23.68 -4.64
N GLY A 327 8.62 22.68 -5.45
CA GLY A 327 8.43 22.71 -6.89
C GLY A 327 9.53 23.46 -7.66
N GLY A 328 10.48 24.08 -6.97
CA GLY A 328 11.60 24.81 -7.59
C GLY A 328 12.72 23.93 -8.11
N SER A 329 13.82 24.53 -8.52
CA SER A 329 15.02 23.83 -9.01
C SER A 329 15.81 23.12 -7.92
N GLY A 330 15.52 23.43 -6.63
CA GLY A 330 16.20 22.84 -5.46
C GLY A 330 15.89 21.38 -5.21
N GLN A 331 16.53 20.86 -4.20
CA GLN A 331 16.27 19.52 -3.64
C GLN A 331 15.30 19.60 -2.46
N PHE A 332 14.91 18.47 -1.90
CA PHE A 332 14.10 18.44 -0.69
C PHE A 332 14.77 19.20 0.46
N GLN A 333 13.95 19.88 1.24
CA GLN A 333 14.35 20.60 2.43
C GLN A 333 13.67 19.99 3.66
N ARG A 334 14.26 20.17 4.84
CA ARG A 334 13.57 19.81 6.08
C ARG A 334 12.51 20.86 6.39
N ALA A 335 11.33 20.42 6.78
CA ALA A 335 10.43 21.28 7.53
C ALA A 335 11.17 21.62 8.83
N SER A 336 11.49 22.89 9.02
CA SER A 336 12.41 23.26 10.09
C SER A 336 11.81 23.05 11.47
N ALA A 337 12.44 22.19 12.28
CA ALA A 337 12.35 22.30 13.74
C ALA A 337 13.11 23.56 14.15
N GLY A 338 12.43 24.66 14.34
CA GLY A 338 13.06 25.90 14.83
C GLY A 338 12.58 26.21 16.22
N VAL A 339 13.46 26.86 16.97
CA VAL A 339 13.12 27.45 18.25
C VAL A 339 11.99 28.46 18.02
N PRO A 340 10.90 28.41 18.80
CA PRO A 340 9.93 29.50 18.80
C PRO A 340 10.65 30.80 19.04
N ALA A 341 10.35 31.84 18.26
CA ALA A 341 10.86 33.16 18.53
C ALA A 341 10.44 33.57 19.96
N GLU A 342 11.27 34.38 20.62
CA GLU A 342 10.99 34.84 21.99
C GLU A 342 9.58 35.45 22.06
N GLY A 343 8.74 34.96 22.97
CA GLY A 343 7.37 35.41 23.16
C GLY A 343 6.31 34.83 22.21
N VAL A 344 6.67 33.90 21.34
CA VAL A 344 5.75 33.25 20.43
C VAL A 344 5.58 31.76 20.81
N SER A 345 4.34 31.35 21.02
CA SER A 345 4.00 29.96 21.38
C SER A 345 4.00 28.98 20.17
N TYR A 346 4.42 29.44 19.01
CA TYR A 346 4.37 28.65 17.79
C TYR A 346 5.51 27.63 17.74
N THR A 347 5.17 26.41 17.39
CA THR A 347 6.15 25.38 17.01
C THR A 347 6.07 25.13 15.53
N LYS A 348 7.20 24.73 14.95
CA LYS A 348 7.23 24.27 13.57
C LYS A 348 6.61 22.88 13.45
N MET A 349 6.32 22.44 12.23
CA MET A 349 5.66 21.18 11.97
C MET A 349 6.35 20.03 12.68
N PRO A 350 5.69 19.35 13.64
CA PRO A 350 6.28 18.21 14.34
C PRO A 350 6.38 16.98 13.43
N SER A 351 7.24 16.06 13.83
CA SER A 351 7.41 14.77 13.16
C SER A 351 6.12 13.97 13.21
N THR A 352 5.66 13.53 12.04
CA THR A 352 4.44 12.73 11.87
C THR A 352 4.59 11.80 10.69
N GLY A 353 3.98 10.62 10.77
CA GLY A 353 3.95 9.66 9.67
C GLY A 353 2.82 9.90 8.66
N PHE A 354 1.89 10.79 8.96
CA PHE A 354 0.80 11.15 8.07
C PHE A 354 0.21 12.51 8.39
N ALA A 355 -0.33 13.15 7.38
CA ALA A 355 -1.13 14.35 7.50
C ALA A 355 -2.21 14.36 6.42
N SER A 356 -3.23 15.18 6.62
CA SER A 356 -4.27 15.46 5.63
C SER A 356 -4.34 16.95 5.38
N TYR A 357 -4.37 17.35 4.13
CA TYR A 357 -4.55 18.75 3.74
C TYR A 357 -6.03 19.04 3.54
N ILE A 358 -6.59 19.86 4.40
CA ILE A 358 -8.03 20.15 4.45
C ILE A 358 -8.23 21.64 4.69
N ASN A 359 -9.01 22.31 3.88
CA ASN A 359 -9.34 23.73 4.03
C ASN A 359 -8.10 24.63 4.22
N ASN A 360 -7.10 24.46 3.36
CA ASN A 360 -5.84 25.22 3.38
C ASN A 360 -5.04 25.08 4.68
N ARG A 361 -5.14 23.92 5.36
CA ARG A 361 -4.43 23.58 6.58
C ARG A 361 -3.98 22.13 6.55
N LEU A 362 -2.87 21.85 7.22
CA LEU A 362 -2.43 20.49 7.50
C LEU A 362 -2.96 20.02 8.84
N PHE A 363 -3.61 18.88 8.84
CA PHE A 363 -4.06 18.15 10.02
C PHE A 363 -3.18 16.93 10.21
N PHE A 364 -2.63 16.74 11.39
CA PHE A 364 -1.77 15.59 11.69
C PHE A 364 -1.90 15.13 13.15
N ALA A 365 -1.59 13.87 13.39
CA ALA A 365 -1.56 13.34 14.75
C ALA A 365 -0.24 13.73 15.43
N ARG A 366 -0.32 14.55 16.47
CA ARG A 366 0.82 14.91 17.31
C ARG A 366 1.12 13.85 18.36
N SER A 367 0.09 13.25 18.89
CA SER A 367 0.16 12.16 19.86
C SER A 367 -0.93 11.15 19.59
N ARG A 368 -1.02 10.16 20.44
CA ARG A 368 -2.01 9.09 20.31
C ARG A 368 -3.45 9.59 20.22
N ASP A 369 -3.77 10.66 20.92
CA ASP A 369 -5.13 11.18 21.05
C ASP A 369 -5.24 12.68 20.70
N THR A 370 -4.18 13.31 20.21
CA THR A 370 -4.16 14.73 19.91
C THR A 370 -3.96 14.98 18.43
N VAL A 371 -4.91 15.67 17.83
CA VAL A 371 -4.82 16.23 16.49
C VAL A 371 -4.25 17.63 16.58
N ALA A 372 -3.30 17.93 15.73
CA ALA A 372 -2.71 19.23 15.56
C ALA A 372 -3.04 19.78 14.19
N ILE A 373 -3.17 21.08 14.08
CA ILE A 373 -3.59 21.81 12.89
C ILE A 373 -2.58 22.91 12.61
N SER A 374 -2.12 23.02 11.36
CA SER A 374 -1.29 24.15 10.93
C SER A 374 -2.10 25.44 10.87
N ASP A 375 -1.42 26.56 10.77
CA ASP A 375 -2.09 27.81 10.44
C ASP A 375 -2.62 27.81 8.99
N VAL A 376 -3.48 28.74 8.64
CA VAL A 376 -4.03 28.88 7.29
C VAL A 376 -2.94 29.27 6.33
N LEU A 377 -2.79 28.48 5.25
CA LEU A 377 -1.78 28.71 4.21
C LEU A 377 -0.32 28.70 4.70
N ASP A 378 -0.07 28.28 5.92
CA ASP A 378 1.29 28.16 6.47
C ASP A 378 1.48 26.86 7.23
N SER A 379 2.37 26.00 6.71
CA SER A 379 2.73 24.73 7.33
C SER A 379 3.74 24.86 8.45
N ASP A 380 4.42 26.00 8.55
CA ASP A 380 5.52 26.21 9.47
C ASP A 380 5.07 26.86 10.78
N LEU A 381 3.84 27.38 10.82
CA LEU A 381 3.24 27.96 12.00
C LEU A 381 2.20 27.03 12.61
N TYR A 382 2.45 26.68 13.85
CA TYR A 382 1.62 25.76 14.59
C TYR A 382 1.58 26.16 16.08
N ASP A 383 0.40 26.49 16.56
CA ASP A 383 0.18 26.78 17.97
C ASP A 383 -0.34 25.52 18.69
N PRO A 384 0.46 24.91 19.58
CA PRO A 384 0.07 23.67 20.24
C PRO A 384 -1.11 23.85 21.23
N PHE A 385 -1.45 25.06 21.60
CA PHE A 385 -2.53 25.35 22.53
C PHE A 385 -3.85 25.60 21.81
N TRP A 386 -3.84 26.44 20.77
CA TRP A 386 -5.05 26.87 20.07
C TRP A 386 -5.39 26.00 18.85
N ASN A 387 -4.36 25.53 18.16
CA ASN A 387 -4.51 24.72 16.94
C ASN A 387 -4.37 23.23 17.21
N SER A 388 -4.91 22.76 18.33
CA SER A 388 -4.95 21.34 18.65
C SER A 388 -6.21 20.95 19.43
N PHE A 389 -6.60 19.70 19.27
CA PHE A 389 -7.70 19.12 20.03
C PHE A 389 -7.45 17.65 20.34
N ARG A 390 -8.15 17.17 21.35
CA ARG A 390 -8.04 15.78 21.78
C ARG A 390 -9.32 15.01 21.46
N VAL A 391 -9.14 13.76 21.01
CA VAL A 391 -10.19 12.78 20.80
C VAL A 391 -10.02 11.64 21.80
N GLY A 392 -11.08 11.23 22.49
CA GLY A 392 -11.01 10.10 23.42
C GLY A 392 -10.02 10.28 24.58
N ALA A 393 -9.90 11.49 25.11
CA ALA A 393 -8.94 11.81 26.15
C ALA A 393 -8.96 10.81 27.32
N GLY A 394 -7.82 10.23 27.66
CA GLY A 394 -7.68 9.24 28.75
C GLY A 394 -8.04 7.80 28.37
N GLY A 395 -8.51 7.55 27.16
CA GLY A 395 -8.80 6.22 26.64
C GLY A 395 -7.53 5.47 26.16
N ASN A 396 -7.71 4.20 25.82
CA ASN A 396 -6.65 3.35 25.23
C ASN A 396 -6.66 3.32 23.71
N ASP A 397 -7.39 4.23 23.08
CA ASP A 397 -7.48 4.32 21.63
C ASP A 397 -6.37 5.22 21.05
N ARG A 398 -6.12 5.12 19.75
CA ARG A 398 -5.12 5.94 19.05
C ARG A 398 -5.63 6.38 17.70
N ILE A 399 -5.22 7.58 17.30
CA ILE A 399 -5.51 8.13 15.98
C ILE A 399 -4.76 7.30 14.91
N VAL A 400 -5.49 6.87 13.90
CA VAL A 400 -4.98 6.14 12.73
C VAL A 400 -4.96 7.03 11.50
N ALA A 401 -6.04 7.81 11.30
CA ALA A 401 -6.16 8.69 10.15
C ALA A 401 -7.04 9.91 10.44
N ILE A 402 -6.85 10.93 9.62
CA ILE A 402 -7.67 12.14 9.59
C ILE A 402 -8.16 12.30 8.16
N HIS A 403 -9.45 12.52 7.96
CA HIS A 403 -10.05 12.54 6.64
C HIS A 403 -11.05 13.69 6.50
N PRO A 404 -11.07 14.39 5.37
CA PRO A 404 -12.10 15.41 5.14
C PRO A 404 -13.48 14.75 5.11
N TRP A 405 -14.47 15.46 5.64
CA TRP A 405 -15.86 15.02 5.63
C TRP A 405 -16.68 15.93 4.69
N VAL A 406 -17.56 16.71 5.25
CA VAL A 406 -18.25 17.79 4.53
C VAL A 406 -17.58 19.12 4.88
N GLU A 407 -17.95 20.19 4.18
CA GLU A 407 -17.36 21.51 4.41
C GLU A 407 -17.34 21.89 5.90
N GLY A 408 -16.17 22.27 6.37
CA GLY A 408 -15.96 22.66 7.77
C GLY A 408 -15.93 21.49 8.76
N GLN A 409 -15.96 20.25 8.32
CA GLN A 409 -15.92 19.07 9.19
C GLN A 409 -14.82 18.10 8.81
N VAL A 410 -14.25 17.46 9.84
CA VAL A 410 -13.15 16.50 9.70
C VAL A 410 -13.48 15.24 10.50
N LEU A 411 -13.31 14.09 9.87
CA LEU A 411 -13.35 12.80 10.54
C LEU A 411 -12.00 12.45 11.11
N VAL A 412 -11.95 12.08 12.38
CA VAL A 412 -10.78 11.51 13.02
C VAL A 412 -11.07 10.04 13.30
N PHE A 413 -10.37 9.19 12.56
CA PHE A 413 -10.43 7.75 12.73
C PHE A 413 -9.41 7.31 13.76
N CYS A 414 -9.90 6.74 14.83
CA CYS A 414 -9.08 6.01 15.79
C CYS A 414 -9.16 4.50 15.51
N ARG A 415 -8.35 3.70 16.22
CA ARG A 415 -8.33 2.25 16.03
C ARG A 415 -9.67 1.58 16.35
N LYS A 416 -10.40 2.10 17.35
CA LYS A 416 -11.67 1.53 17.84
C LYS A 416 -12.83 2.50 17.81
N SER A 417 -12.60 3.77 17.48
CA SER A 417 -13.62 4.81 17.49
C SER A 417 -13.48 5.77 16.33
N ILE A 418 -14.55 6.48 16.02
CA ILE A 418 -14.57 7.53 15.00
C ILE A 418 -15.16 8.79 15.61
N TRP A 419 -14.51 9.91 15.35
CA TRP A 419 -14.85 11.21 15.87
C TRP A 419 -15.09 12.20 14.75
N LEU A 420 -16.05 13.10 14.95
CA LEU A 420 -16.31 14.21 14.07
C LEU A 420 -15.89 15.50 14.76
N ALA A 421 -14.99 16.24 14.14
CA ALA A 421 -14.60 17.57 14.56
C ALA A 421 -15.18 18.61 13.60
N THR A 422 -15.87 19.61 14.12
CA THR A 422 -16.33 20.76 13.36
C THR A 422 -15.32 21.89 13.54
N ILE A 423 -14.84 22.41 12.42
CA ILE A 423 -13.81 23.45 12.36
C ILE A 423 -14.50 24.78 12.16
N GLY A 424 -14.28 25.73 13.07
CA GLY A 424 -14.78 27.08 12.97
C GLY A 424 -14.14 27.84 11.80
N GLN A 425 -14.86 28.77 11.21
CA GLN A 425 -14.27 29.75 10.30
C GLN A 425 -13.54 30.81 11.13
N PHE A 426 -12.33 31.18 10.67
CA PHE A 426 -11.54 32.20 11.33
C PHE A 426 -12.09 33.59 10.98
N ALA A 427 -12.34 34.40 11.96
CA ALA A 427 -12.48 35.82 11.78
C ALA A 427 -11.08 36.46 11.88
N SER A 428 -10.55 36.98 10.78
CA SER A 428 -9.44 37.92 10.83
C SER A 428 -9.92 39.21 11.48
N THR A 429 -9.42 39.57 12.64
CA THR A 429 -9.62 40.93 13.15
C THR A 429 -8.52 41.81 12.59
N ASP A 430 -8.91 42.88 11.91
CA ASP A 430 -8.04 43.95 11.45
C ASP A 430 -7.13 44.41 12.60
N GLY A 431 -5.83 44.29 12.45
CA GLY A 431 -4.90 44.86 13.41
C GLY A 431 -3.68 44.02 13.76
N GLY A 432 -3.35 42.97 13.00
CA GLY A 432 -2.08 42.26 13.18
C GLY A 432 -1.98 41.38 14.43
N SER A 433 -3.07 41.23 15.17
CA SER A 433 -3.23 40.21 16.19
C SER A 433 -4.28 39.25 15.69
N PHE A 434 -3.89 38.05 15.32
CA PHE A 434 -4.85 36.98 15.04
C PHE A 434 -5.63 36.76 16.32
N ALA A 435 -6.88 37.22 16.38
CA ALA A 435 -7.78 36.80 17.42
C ALA A 435 -7.98 35.31 17.21
N VAL A 436 -7.46 34.56 18.12
CA VAL A 436 -7.55 33.13 18.21
C VAL A 436 -8.99 32.77 18.45
N ASP A 437 -9.74 32.66 17.37
CA ASP A 437 -10.99 31.94 17.45
C ASP A 437 -10.63 30.46 17.46
N THR A 438 -11.15 29.76 18.46
CA THR A 438 -10.89 28.33 18.61
C THR A 438 -11.16 27.64 17.28
N ALA A 439 -10.11 27.11 16.65
CA ALA A 439 -10.20 26.46 15.36
C ALA A 439 -11.26 25.34 15.34
N ILE A 440 -11.77 24.97 16.51
CA ILE A 440 -12.64 23.80 16.69
C ILE A 440 -13.87 24.23 17.47
N SER A 441 -15.02 24.14 16.81
CA SER A 441 -16.30 24.45 17.42
C SER A 441 -16.83 23.30 18.28
N SER A 442 -16.61 22.06 17.85
CA SER A 442 -17.08 20.87 18.57
C SER A 442 -16.32 19.61 18.15
N VAL A 443 -16.19 18.67 19.10
CA VAL A 443 -15.70 17.31 18.85
C VAL A 443 -16.74 16.33 19.36
N THR A 444 -17.29 15.52 18.47
CA THR A 444 -18.36 14.57 18.78
C THR A 444 -17.96 13.15 18.40
N GLN A 445 -18.15 12.21 19.30
CA GLN A 445 -17.95 10.79 19.01
C GLN A 445 -19.09 10.24 18.15
N LEU A 446 -18.78 9.64 17.02
CA LEU A 446 -19.76 8.98 16.14
C LEU A 446 -19.99 7.53 16.57
N THR A 447 -18.91 6.81 16.87
CA THR A 447 -18.95 5.41 17.32
C THR A 447 -17.75 5.14 18.23
N ASN A 448 -17.91 4.16 19.13
CA ASN A 448 -16.88 3.64 20.04
C ASN A 448 -16.61 2.16 19.85
N GLU A 449 -17.21 1.52 18.85
CA GLU A 449 -17.10 0.09 18.60
C GLU A 449 -16.43 -0.21 17.26
N ILE A 450 -16.52 0.73 16.33
CA ILE A 450 -15.99 0.59 14.97
C ILE A 450 -14.99 1.71 14.74
N GLY A 451 -13.74 1.34 14.47
CA GLY A 451 -12.67 2.25 14.12
C GLY A 451 -12.00 1.84 12.80
N CYS A 452 -10.87 2.45 12.47
CA CYS A 452 -10.11 2.16 11.26
C CYS A 452 -8.83 1.40 11.57
N SER A 453 -8.55 0.34 10.82
CA SER A 453 -7.33 -0.46 10.95
C SER A 453 -6.22 -0.02 9.99
N ALA A 454 -6.57 0.62 8.87
CA ALA A 454 -5.61 1.05 7.85
C ALA A 454 -5.97 2.42 7.29
N ARG A 455 -5.09 3.42 7.48
CA ARG A 455 -5.33 4.79 7.00
C ARG A 455 -5.51 4.88 5.49
N ASN A 456 -4.69 4.15 4.73
CA ASN A 456 -4.71 4.20 3.27
C ASN A 456 -5.89 3.42 2.65
N SER A 457 -6.74 2.81 3.48
CA SER A 457 -7.99 2.20 3.03
C SER A 457 -9.16 3.19 2.96
N ILE A 458 -8.99 4.40 3.52
CA ILE A 458 -10.05 5.40 3.61
C ILE A 458 -10.19 6.12 2.28
N VAL A 459 -11.40 6.07 1.71
CA VAL A 459 -11.68 6.67 0.41
C VAL A 459 -13.07 7.30 0.42
N THR A 460 -13.17 8.53 -0.09
CA THR A 460 -14.45 9.18 -0.33
C THR A 460 -15.00 8.79 -1.70
N ALA A 461 -16.22 8.30 -1.74
CA ALA A 461 -16.93 7.91 -2.95
C ALA A 461 -18.36 8.50 -2.93
N GLY A 462 -18.54 9.61 -3.59
CA GLY A 462 -19.80 10.35 -3.57
C GLY A 462 -20.15 10.80 -2.15
N GLN A 463 -21.26 10.29 -1.63
CA GLN A 463 -21.71 10.59 -0.27
C GLN A 463 -21.19 9.63 0.81
N PHE A 464 -20.37 8.66 0.43
CA PHE A 464 -19.88 7.65 1.35
C PHE A 464 -18.39 7.78 1.59
N VAL A 465 -17.94 7.52 2.81
CA VAL A 465 -16.55 7.28 3.16
C VAL A 465 -16.38 5.80 3.47
N TRP A 466 -15.58 5.13 2.68
CA TRP A 466 -15.24 3.72 2.84
C TRP A 466 -13.97 3.56 3.65
N PHE A 467 -13.90 2.55 4.49
CA PHE A 467 -12.71 2.28 5.30
C PHE A 467 -12.67 0.82 5.77
N LEU A 468 -11.48 0.35 6.08
CA LEU A 468 -11.22 -0.95 6.66
C LEU A 468 -11.17 -0.86 8.18
N SER A 469 -11.96 -1.69 8.86
CA SER A 469 -11.93 -1.91 10.30
C SER A 469 -11.40 -3.32 10.61
N ASP A 470 -11.19 -3.64 11.88
CA ASP A 470 -10.77 -4.98 12.32
C ASP A 470 -11.80 -6.07 11.98
N ALA A 471 -13.07 -5.71 11.91
CA ALA A 471 -14.15 -6.64 11.57
C ALA A 471 -14.42 -6.76 10.07
N GLY A 472 -13.83 -5.89 9.23
CA GLY A 472 -14.04 -5.86 7.80
C GLY A 472 -14.24 -4.46 7.25
N ILE A 473 -14.83 -4.34 6.08
CA ILE A 473 -15.04 -3.07 5.39
C ILE A 473 -16.38 -2.46 5.77
N TYR A 474 -16.33 -1.18 6.12
CA TYR A 474 -17.51 -0.36 6.44
C TYR A 474 -17.58 0.86 5.54
N ARG A 475 -18.75 1.48 5.51
CA ARG A 475 -18.96 2.79 4.91
C ARG A 475 -19.75 3.70 5.84
N LEU A 476 -19.35 4.96 5.90
CA LEU A 476 -20.11 6.03 6.57
C LEU A 476 -20.90 6.82 5.52
N ASP A 477 -22.17 7.08 5.79
CA ASP A 477 -22.99 7.99 4.98
C ASP A 477 -22.77 9.43 5.45
N SER A 478 -22.63 10.39 4.51
CA SER A 478 -22.50 11.81 4.84
C SER A 478 -23.76 12.41 5.49
N ARG A 479 -24.89 11.74 5.39
CA ARG A 479 -26.10 12.17 6.09
C ARG A 479 -25.99 11.84 7.56
N LEU A 480 -25.89 12.88 8.37
CA LEU A 480 -25.76 12.77 9.83
C LEU A 480 -26.88 11.97 10.50
N ASP A 481 -28.06 11.89 9.89
CA ASP A 481 -29.21 11.16 10.39
C ASP A 481 -29.09 9.63 10.23
N LEU A 482 -28.22 9.18 9.34
CA LEU A 482 -27.99 7.76 9.03
C LEU A 482 -26.66 7.23 9.59
N LYS A 483 -26.08 7.92 10.57
CA LYS A 483 -24.86 7.48 11.27
C LYS A 483 -24.96 6.01 11.62
N LEU A 484 -24.19 5.15 11.00
CA LEU A 484 -24.02 3.72 11.33
C LEU A 484 -25.32 3.05 11.89
N ARG A 485 -26.48 3.58 11.55
CA ARG A 485 -27.78 3.08 12.03
C ARG A 485 -28.03 1.72 11.39
N GLY A 486 -27.75 0.68 12.15
CA GLY A 486 -28.14 -0.68 11.83
C GLY A 486 -27.12 -1.53 11.08
N ASP A 487 -26.06 -0.97 10.51
CA ASP A 487 -24.99 -1.78 9.93
C ASP A 487 -23.99 -2.20 11.03
N THR A 488 -24.45 -3.08 11.91
CA THR A 488 -23.58 -3.77 12.87
C THR A 488 -22.66 -4.78 12.18
N LEU A 489 -23.00 -5.16 10.95
CA LEU A 489 -22.23 -6.08 10.14
C LEU A 489 -21.43 -5.32 9.07
N PRO A 490 -20.17 -5.71 8.83
CA PRO A 490 -19.38 -5.13 7.76
C PRO A 490 -19.97 -5.47 6.38
N LEU A 491 -19.82 -4.59 5.42
CA LEU A 491 -20.20 -4.85 4.03
C LEU A 491 -19.46 -6.04 3.41
N SER A 492 -18.31 -6.40 3.98
CA SER A 492 -17.52 -7.57 3.60
C SER A 492 -18.00 -8.90 4.21
N GLU A 493 -19.11 -8.90 4.96
CA GLU A 493 -19.67 -10.13 5.56
C GLU A 493 -19.85 -11.29 4.54
N PRO A 494 -20.37 -11.04 3.32
CA PRO A 494 -20.52 -12.11 2.32
C PRO A 494 -19.20 -12.77 1.86
N ILE A 495 -18.07 -12.11 2.11
CA ILE A 495 -16.72 -12.58 1.75
C ILE A 495 -15.77 -12.60 2.96
N ALA A 496 -16.31 -12.71 4.17
CA ALA A 496 -15.54 -12.60 5.41
C ALA A 496 -14.50 -13.74 5.58
N ASP A 497 -14.66 -14.86 4.90
CA ASP A 497 -13.67 -15.93 4.80
C ASP A 497 -12.36 -15.46 4.16
N LEU A 498 -12.42 -14.58 3.17
CA LEU A 498 -11.22 -13.97 2.57
C LEU A 498 -10.51 -13.03 3.56
N PHE A 499 -11.27 -12.27 4.34
CA PHE A 499 -10.71 -11.38 5.37
C PHE A 499 -10.05 -12.15 6.52
N ALA A 500 -10.44 -13.39 6.76
CA ALA A 500 -9.79 -14.26 7.74
C ALA A 500 -8.35 -14.62 7.35
N THR A 501 -7.98 -14.51 6.08
CA THR A 501 -6.62 -14.76 5.59
C THR A 501 -5.70 -13.53 5.73
N VAL A 502 -6.25 -12.36 6.04
CA VAL A 502 -5.50 -11.10 6.09
C VAL A 502 -4.58 -11.05 7.31
N ASN A 503 -3.33 -10.68 7.08
CA ASN A 503 -2.36 -10.49 8.15
C ASN A 503 -2.58 -9.16 8.87
N GLN A 504 -3.26 -9.20 10.00
CA GLN A 504 -3.62 -8.02 10.79
C GLN A 504 -2.41 -7.21 11.28
N GLY A 505 -1.25 -7.84 11.42
CA GLY A 505 -0.01 -7.15 11.84
C GLY A 505 0.55 -6.19 10.77
N ARG A 506 0.20 -6.42 9.49
CA ARG A 506 0.67 -5.61 8.36
C ARG A 506 -0.37 -4.64 7.81
N VAL A 507 -1.65 -4.83 8.12
CA VAL A 507 -2.77 -4.08 7.55
C VAL A 507 -2.58 -2.57 7.64
N GLU A 508 -2.16 -2.05 8.78
CA GLU A 508 -2.05 -0.61 9.01
C GLU A 508 -1.10 0.10 8.03
N LYS A 509 -0.01 -0.58 7.66
CA LYS A 509 1.02 -0.02 6.77
C LYS A 509 0.82 -0.39 5.31
N SER A 510 0.30 -1.58 5.05
CA SER A 510 0.31 -2.19 3.71
C SER A 510 -1.04 -2.16 2.99
N ALA A 511 -2.17 -2.05 3.71
CA ALA A 511 -3.47 -2.04 3.06
C ALA A 511 -3.74 -0.69 2.37
N PHE A 512 -4.15 -0.74 1.11
CA PHE A 512 -4.48 0.41 0.29
C PHE A 512 -5.84 0.26 -0.36
N GLY A 513 -6.66 1.32 -0.31
CA GLY A 513 -7.94 1.39 -0.98
C GLY A 513 -7.98 2.55 -1.96
N ILE A 514 -8.69 2.38 -3.07
CA ILE A 514 -8.98 3.44 -4.03
C ILE A 514 -10.42 3.37 -4.50
N TRP A 515 -10.91 4.49 -5.00
CA TRP A 515 -12.15 4.57 -5.73
C TRP A 515 -11.89 4.97 -7.17
N HIS A 516 -12.28 4.11 -8.10
CA HIS A 516 -12.17 4.37 -9.52
C HIS A 516 -13.30 3.68 -10.28
N ASP A 517 -13.89 4.37 -11.28
CA ASP A 517 -14.92 3.83 -12.17
C ASP A 517 -16.06 3.09 -11.43
N ASN A 518 -16.65 3.75 -10.44
CA ASN A 518 -17.72 3.20 -9.59
C ASN A 518 -17.35 1.92 -8.81
N ARG A 519 -16.08 1.70 -8.58
CA ARG A 519 -15.54 0.55 -7.86
C ARG A 519 -14.68 0.99 -6.70
N TYR A 520 -14.85 0.36 -5.56
CA TYR A 520 -13.92 0.41 -4.44
C TYR A 520 -13.01 -0.80 -4.51
N LEU A 521 -11.73 -0.55 -4.81
CA LEU A 521 -10.69 -1.57 -4.80
C LEU A 521 -9.92 -1.45 -3.51
N ILE A 522 -9.63 -2.59 -2.87
CA ILE A 522 -8.76 -2.65 -1.72
C ILE A 522 -7.75 -3.79 -1.87
N ALA A 523 -6.49 -3.48 -1.62
CA ALA A 523 -5.38 -4.40 -1.60
C ALA A 523 -4.97 -4.69 -0.15
N LEU A 524 -4.89 -5.96 0.21
CA LEU A 524 -4.70 -6.44 1.58
C LEU A 524 -3.54 -7.44 1.66
N PRO A 525 -2.67 -7.35 2.69
CA PRO A 525 -1.58 -8.29 2.89
C PRO A 525 -2.09 -9.61 3.50
N THR A 526 -1.71 -10.74 2.93
CA THR A 526 -1.98 -12.08 3.48
C THR A 526 -0.71 -12.74 4.03
N SER A 527 0.43 -12.51 3.42
CA SER A 527 1.73 -12.99 3.87
C SER A 527 2.22 -12.29 5.15
N SER A 528 3.05 -12.99 5.91
CA SER A 528 3.78 -12.42 7.05
C SER A 528 5.08 -11.72 6.63
N ASP A 529 5.60 -11.99 5.43
CA ASP A 529 6.81 -11.36 4.93
C ASP A 529 6.52 -9.89 4.56
N PRO A 530 7.24 -8.93 5.12
CA PRO A 530 7.09 -7.52 4.78
C PRO A 530 7.52 -7.20 3.34
N LEU A 531 8.27 -8.07 2.68
CA LEU A 531 8.71 -7.91 1.29
C LEU A 531 7.62 -8.29 0.30
N ASP A 532 6.72 -9.20 0.68
CA ASP A 532 5.58 -9.54 -0.15
C ASP A 532 4.62 -8.36 -0.25
N GLY A 533 4.09 -8.13 -1.42
CA GLY A 533 3.04 -7.15 -1.67
C GLY A 533 1.70 -7.58 -1.07
N ASN A 534 0.66 -6.86 -1.41
CA ASN A 534 -0.70 -7.24 -1.07
C ASN A 534 -1.19 -8.29 -2.08
N GLU A 535 -1.42 -9.50 -1.60
CA GLU A 535 -1.79 -10.64 -2.44
C GLU A 535 -3.30 -10.74 -2.65
N LEU A 536 -4.07 -10.15 -1.75
CA LEU A 536 -5.53 -10.14 -1.83
C LEU A 536 -6.01 -8.77 -2.29
N VAL A 537 -6.44 -8.67 -3.54
CA VAL A 537 -7.10 -7.49 -4.08
C VAL A 537 -8.57 -7.82 -4.29
N VAL A 538 -9.46 -7.12 -3.60
CA VAL A 538 -10.92 -7.33 -3.72
C VAL A 538 -11.61 -6.04 -4.16
N CYS A 539 -12.70 -6.20 -4.89
CA CYS A 539 -13.43 -5.10 -5.47
C CYS A 539 -14.92 -5.15 -5.15
N TRP A 540 -15.44 -4.01 -4.69
CA TRP A 540 -16.86 -3.75 -4.60
C TRP A 540 -17.33 -2.93 -5.80
N ASN A 541 -18.38 -3.38 -6.47
CA ASN A 541 -19.00 -2.66 -7.58
C ASN A 541 -20.26 -1.93 -7.08
N SER A 542 -20.27 -0.60 -7.14
CA SER A 542 -21.41 0.19 -6.67
C SER A 542 -22.63 0.12 -7.57
N LEU A 543 -22.45 -0.21 -8.86
CA LEU A 543 -23.56 -0.34 -9.80
C LEU A 543 -24.39 -1.59 -9.49
N ASN A 544 -23.72 -2.69 -9.16
CA ASN A 544 -24.37 -3.95 -8.79
C ASN A 544 -24.65 -4.01 -7.28
N ASN A 545 -24.04 -3.13 -6.49
CA ASN A 545 -24.05 -3.13 -5.02
C ASN A 545 -23.64 -4.49 -4.42
N GLN A 546 -22.61 -5.10 -5.01
CA GLN A 546 -22.09 -6.42 -4.66
C GLN A 546 -20.56 -6.45 -4.75
N TRP A 547 -19.93 -7.43 -4.08
CA TRP A 547 -18.56 -7.80 -4.32
C TRP A 547 -18.45 -8.41 -5.73
N GLU A 548 -17.50 -7.91 -6.52
CA GLU A 548 -17.41 -8.28 -7.94
C GLU A 548 -16.35 -9.36 -8.16
N TYR A 549 -15.17 -9.19 -7.61
CA TYR A 549 -14.04 -10.08 -7.85
C TYR A 549 -12.97 -9.99 -6.75
N ARG A 550 -12.10 -11.00 -6.76
CA ARG A 550 -10.75 -10.92 -6.23
C ARG A 550 -9.75 -11.06 -7.36
N ASP A 551 -8.69 -10.28 -7.33
CA ASP A 551 -7.60 -10.36 -8.30
C ASP A 551 -6.35 -10.98 -7.69
N THR A 552 -5.60 -11.67 -8.54
CA THR A 552 -4.25 -12.14 -8.28
C THR A 552 -3.31 -11.57 -9.34
N TYR A 553 -2.10 -11.21 -8.93
CA TYR A 553 -1.07 -10.68 -9.80
C TYR A 553 0.20 -11.52 -9.68
N PRO A 554 1.08 -11.55 -10.71
CA PRO A 554 2.39 -12.16 -10.59
C PRO A 554 3.19 -11.59 -9.41
N ALA A 555 4.06 -12.37 -8.80
CA ALA A 555 4.83 -11.94 -7.62
C ALA A 555 5.64 -10.65 -7.89
N SER A 556 6.19 -10.50 -9.09
CA SER A 556 6.93 -9.31 -9.53
C SER A 556 6.07 -8.05 -9.69
N ALA A 557 4.77 -8.23 -9.95
CA ALA A 557 3.77 -7.17 -10.06
C ALA A 557 2.85 -7.10 -8.83
N ALA A 558 3.24 -7.74 -7.73
CA ALA A 558 2.46 -7.76 -6.50
C ALA A 558 2.16 -6.34 -6.02
N VAL A 559 0.88 -6.07 -5.78
CA VAL A 559 0.40 -4.73 -5.45
C VAL A 559 0.85 -4.32 -4.05
N ASN A 560 1.73 -3.33 -3.94
CA ASN A 560 2.08 -2.74 -2.65
C ASN A 560 1.28 -1.47 -2.38
N GLN A 561 1.18 -0.60 -3.37
CA GLN A 561 0.36 0.60 -3.32
C GLN A 561 -0.45 0.72 -4.61
N ILE A 562 -1.62 1.32 -4.50
CA ILE A 562 -2.49 1.64 -5.63
C ILE A 562 -2.80 3.13 -5.58
N LEU A 563 -2.72 3.79 -6.73
CA LEU A 563 -3.13 5.19 -6.85
C LEU A 563 -3.83 5.45 -8.18
N VAL A 564 -4.55 6.56 -8.25
CA VAL A 564 -5.22 7.02 -9.48
C VAL A 564 -4.55 8.30 -9.94
N ALA A 565 -3.97 8.26 -11.13
CA ALA A 565 -3.30 9.41 -11.73
C ALA A 565 -3.66 9.53 -13.22
N THR A 566 -3.25 10.63 -13.84
CA THR A 566 -3.49 10.89 -15.24
C THR A 566 -2.44 10.21 -16.12
N TYR A 567 -2.89 9.41 -17.07
CA TYR A 567 -2.08 8.80 -18.11
C TYR A 567 -2.78 8.99 -19.47
N GLN A 568 -2.09 9.51 -20.47
CA GLN A 568 -2.64 9.80 -21.80
C GLN A 568 -3.98 10.56 -21.72
N ASN A 569 -4.03 11.59 -20.90
CA ASN A 569 -5.22 12.45 -20.66
C ASN A 569 -6.45 11.72 -20.08
N LYS A 570 -6.27 10.58 -19.45
CA LYS A 570 -7.33 9.81 -18.77
C LYS A 570 -6.90 9.45 -17.36
N ARG A 571 -7.87 9.42 -16.43
CA ARG A 571 -7.62 8.90 -15.08
C ARG A 571 -7.48 7.39 -15.15
N ARG A 572 -6.37 6.85 -14.65
CA ARG A 572 -6.01 5.44 -14.68
C ARG A 572 -5.56 4.96 -13.31
N VAL A 573 -5.63 3.66 -13.11
CA VAL A 573 -5.18 2.98 -11.90
C VAL A 573 -3.77 2.50 -12.09
N PHE A 574 -2.90 2.92 -11.18
CA PHE A 574 -1.51 2.50 -11.13
C PHE A 574 -1.31 1.57 -9.94
N SER A 575 -0.58 0.50 -10.17
CA SER A 575 -0.03 -0.37 -9.13
C SER A 575 1.46 -0.13 -9.01
N ILE A 576 1.93 -0.03 -7.79
CA ILE A 576 3.32 0.21 -7.47
C ILE A 576 3.76 -0.93 -6.56
N PRO A 577 4.42 -1.97 -7.11
CA PRO A 577 5.05 -3.01 -6.32
C PRO A 577 6.22 -2.43 -5.53
N ARG A 578 6.65 -3.16 -4.53
CA ARG A 578 7.78 -2.75 -3.70
C ARG A 578 9.11 -2.74 -4.46
N SER A 579 9.19 -3.52 -5.53
CA SER A 579 10.32 -3.52 -6.47
C SER A 579 10.56 -2.17 -7.17
N GLY A 580 9.59 -1.26 -7.11
CA GLY A 580 9.72 0.07 -7.69
C GLY A 580 9.28 0.20 -9.15
N ASN A 581 8.82 -0.87 -9.76
CA ASN A 581 8.22 -0.79 -11.08
C ASN A 581 6.87 -0.09 -11.02
N LEU A 582 6.50 0.58 -12.10
CA LEU A 582 5.20 1.23 -12.22
C LEU A 582 4.36 0.44 -13.22
N TYR A 583 3.21 -0.06 -12.77
CA TYR A 583 2.28 -0.82 -13.60
C TYR A 583 0.99 -0.05 -13.78
N LEU A 584 0.50 -0.05 -15.00
CA LEU A 584 -0.85 0.42 -15.35
C LEU A 584 -1.79 -0.78 -15.32
N LEU A 585 -2.78 -0.74 -14.46
CA LEU A 585 -3.77 -1.82 -14.34
C LEU A 585 -4.86 -1.68 -15.40
N GLU A 586 -5.46 -2.80 -15.79
CA GLU A 586 -6.59 -2.85 -16.71
C GLU A 586 -6.30 -2.26 -18.12
N GLU A 587 -5.10 -2.47 -18.65
CA GLU A 587 -4.74 -1.91 -19.96
C GLU A 587 -4.57 -2.98 -21.05
N VAL A 588 -3.84 -4.05 -20.77
CA VAL A 588 -3.52 -5.09 -21.77
C VAL A 588 -4.75 -5.92 -22.09
N THR A 589 -5.09 -6.03 -23.38
CA THR A 589 -6.35 -6.65 -23.81
C THR A 589 -6.23 -8.10 -24.28
N ASP A 590 -5.03 -8.65 -24.31
CA ASP A 590 -4.76 -10.03 -24.76
C ASP A 590 -4.94 -11.10 -23.67
N GLY A 591 -5.29 -10.71 -22.46
CA GLY A 591 -5.48 -11.62 -21.33
C GLY A 591 -4.18 -12.05 -20.65
N THR A 592 -3.14 -11.22 -20.73
CA THR A 592 -1.86 -11.45 -20.08
C THR A 592 -1.46 -10.30 -19.17
N ASP A 593 -0.75 -10.60 -18.09
CA ASP A 593 -0.04 -9.63 -17.28
C ASP A 593 1.42 -9.54 -17.75
N GLU A 594 1.94 -8.33 -17.91
CA GLU A 594 3.37 -8.14 -18.11
C GLU A 594 4.08 -8.38 -16.77
N ALA A 595 4.94 -9.39 -16.71
CA ALA A 595 5.75 -9.66 -15.54
C ALA A 595 7.02 -8.80 -15.55
N ALA A 596 7.55 -8.47 -14.37
CA ALA A 596 8.84 -7.83 -14.23
C ALA A 596 9.94 -8.88 -14.39
N ALA A 597 10.31 -9.22 -15.58
CA ALA A 597 11.54 -9.97 -15.79
C ALA A 597 12.46 -9.18 -16.72
N ASP A 598 13.73 -9.52 -16.65
CA ASP A 598 14.79 -8.95 -17.49
C ASP A 598 14.63 -9.26 -18.98
N ALA A 599 13.54 -9.92 -19.38
CA ALA A 599 13.25 -10.31 -20.75
C ALA A 599 12.05 -9.54 -21.31
N VAL A 600 12.27 -8.87 -22.40
CA VAL A 600 11.26 -8.37 -23.34
C VAL A 600 10.40 -9.57 -23.78
N ASN A 601 9.17 -9.72 -23.29
CA ASN A 601 8.16 -10.74 -23.58
C ASN A 601 7.82 -11.72 -22.45
N ASP A 602 8.01 -11.39 -21.20
CA ASP A 602 7.58 -12.25 -20.11
C ASP A 602 6.13 -11.94 -19.69
N SER A 603 5.21 -12.11 -20.65
CA SER A 603 3.78 -11.99 -20.37
C SER A 603 3.26 -13.32 -19.80
N GLN A 604 2.59 -13.23 -18.65
CA GLN A 604 1.95 -14.38 -18.01
C GLN A 604 0.46 -14.39 -18.29
N PRO A 605 -0.11 -15.52 -18.73
CA PRO A 605 -1.55 -15.60 -18.99
C PRO A 605 -2.34 -15.42 -17.69
N ILE A 606 -3.38 -14.60 -17.76
CA ILE A 606 -4.31 -14.43 -16.65
C ILE A 606 -5.22 -15.64 -16.58
N ILE A 607 -5.24 -16.28 -15.43
CA ILE A 607 -6.17 -17.38 -15.16
C ILE A 607 -7.41 -16.78 -14.51
N GLY A 608 -8.50 -16.74 -15.28
CA GLY A 608 -9.80 -16.35 -14.77
C GLY A 608 -10.56 -17.55 -14.24
N ARG A 609 -11.32 -17.38 -13.16
CA ARG A 609 -12.14 -18.45 -12.59
C ARG A 609 -13.44 -17.91 -12.01
N ILE A 610 -14.54 -18.57 -12.35
CA ILE A 610 -15.82 -18.38 -11.65
C ILE A 610 -16.38 -19.72 -11.20
N LYS A 611 -17.05 -19.70 -10.05
CA LYS A 611 -17.80 -20.84 -9.53
C LYS A 611 -19.23 -20.39 -9.26
N THR A 612 -20.19 -21.06 -9.92
CA THR A 612 -21.61 -20.71 -9.81
C THR A 612 -22.19 -21.10 -8.45
N ARG A 613 -23.36 -20.59 -8.14
CA ARG A 613 -24.17 -21.12 -7.04
C ARG A 613 -24.47 -22.61 -7.27
N ARG A 614 -24.95 -23.27 -6.23
CA ARG A 614 -25.36 -24.67 -6.30
C ARG A 614 -26.73 -24.79 -6.96
N TYR A 615 -26.77 -25.45 -8.11
CA TYR A 615 -28.01 -25.77 -8.85
C TYR A 615 -28.63 -26.99 -8.22
N ASN A 616 -29.76 -26.82 -7.54
CA ASN A 616 -30.49 -27.89 -6.86
C ASN A 616 -31.84 -28.19 -7.48
N PHE A 617 -32.17 -27.52 -8.59
CA PHE A 617 -33.44 -27.69 -9.33
C PHE A 617 -34.67 -27.49 -8.44
N LYS A 618 -34.57 -26.64 -7.42
CA LYS A 618 -35.61 -26.37 -6.40
C LYS A 618 -35.96 -27.54 -5.48
N GLU A 619 -35.19 -28.63 -5.50
CA GLU A 619 -35.46 -29.79 -4.69
C GLU A 619 -34.17 -30.56 -4.38
N MET A 620 -33.77 -30.65 -3.12
CA MET A 620 -32.55 -31.33 -2.73
C MET A 620 -32.71 -32.81 -2.34
N SER A 621 -33.92 -33.28 -2.21
CA SER A 621 -34.18 -34.62 -1.66
C SER A 621 -34.04 -35.76 -2.68
N SER A 622 -33.97 -35.47 -3.99
CA SER A 622 -33.94 -36.50 -5.03
C SER A 622 -32.70 -36.41 -5.91
N LYS A 623 -32.00 -37.54 -6.11
CA LYS A 623 -30.95 -37.65 -7.15
C LYS A 623 -31.58 -37.53 -8.52
N ARG A 624 -30.97 -36.74 -9.41
CA ARG A 624 -31.42 -36.53 -10.78
C ARG A 624 -30.33 -36.90 -11.76
N PHE A 625 -30.73 -37.25 -12.98
CA PHE A 625 -29.81 -37.39 -14.09
C PHE A 625 -29.49 -36.00 -14.65
N LEU A 626 -28.25 -35.59 -14.54
CA LEU A 626 -27.75 -34.45 -15.30
C LEU A 626 -27.62 -34.87 -16.77
N ARG A 627 -28.23 -34.10 -17.65
CA ARG A 627 -28.26 -34.39 -19.09
C ARG A 627 -27.26 -33.59 -19.88
N SER A 628 -27.17 -32.35 -19.61
CA SER A 628 -26.27 -31.41 -20.30
C SER A 628 -26.00 -30.18 -19.52
N VAL A 629 -24.87 -29.53 -19.83
CA VAL A 629 -24.54 -28.20 -19.44
C VAL A 629 -24.76 -27.28 -20.64
N THR A 630 -25.48 -26.20 -20.46
CA THR A 630 -25.67 -25.19 -21.50
C THR A 630 -25.03 -23.91 -21.07
N ASN A 631 -24.07 -23.41 -21.83
CA ASN A 631 -23.39 -22.19 -21.60
C ASN A 631 -23.47 -21.29 -22.82
N VAL A 632 -23.50 -19.97 -22.60
CA VAL A 632 -23.23 -19.00 -23.65
C VAL A 632 -21.87 -18.39 -23.37
N VAL A 633 -20.92 -18.72 -24.21
CA VAL A 633 -19.50 -18.32 -24.05
C VAL A 633 -19.00 -17.75 -25.37
N ILE A 634 -18.34 -16.61 -25.32
CA ILE A 634 -17.56 -16.05 -26.42
C ILE A 634 -16.09 -16.23 -26.05
N PRO A 635 -15.35 -17.11 -26.71
CA PRO A 635 -14.01 -17.49 -26.30
C PRO A 635 -12.94 -16.40 -26.51
N ASN A 636 -13.09 -15.56 -27.53
CA ASN A 636 -12.09 -14.50 -27.83
C ASN A 636 -10.63 -15.00 -27.86
N GLY A 637 -10.39 -16.16 -28.48
CA GLY A 637 -9.08 -16.79 -28.58
C GLY A 637 -8.58 -17.48 -27.29
N ALA A 638 -9.38 -17.50 -26.24
CA ALA A 638 -9.03 -18.12 -24.97
C ALA A 638 -9.43 -19.59 -24.89
N THR A 639 -8.76 -20.35 -24.06
CA THR A 639 -9.18 -21.66 -23.60
C THR A 639 -10.15 -21.51 -22.43
N VAL A 640 -11.37 -22.05 -22.58
CA VAL A 640 -12.36 -22.10 -21.50
C VAL A 640 -12.59 -23.55 -21.10
N THR A 641 -12.28 -23.88 -19.86
CA THR A 641 -12.50 -25.19 -19.27
C THR A 641 -13.73 -25.15 -18.38
N THR A 642 -14.76 -25.91 -18.71
CA THR A 642 -15.96 -26.08 -17.88
C THR A 642 -15.85 -27.35 -17.07
N LYS A 643 -15.91 -27.24 -15.74
CA LYS A 643 -15.92 -28.37 -14.80
C LYS A 643 -17.28 -28.43 -14.12
N VAL A 644 -17.78 -29.64 -13.85
CA VAL A 644 -18.97 -29.84 -13.01
C VAL A 644 -18.56 -30.46 -11.71
N ASN A 645 -18.84 -29.76 -10.65
CA ASN A 645 -18.66 -30.25 -9.28
C ASN A 645 -19.98 -30.91 -8.83
N ILE A 646 -19.95 -32.21 -8.67
CA ILE A 646 -21.13 -33.02 -8.33
C ILE A 646 -21.25 -33.12 -6.83
N ILE A 647 -22.38 -32.72 -6.30
CA ILE A 647 -22.68 -32.83 -4.86
C ILE A 647 -23.33 -34.19 -4.60
N ASP A 648 -22.50 -35.16 -4.38
CA ASP A 648 -22.89 -36.54 -4.00
C ASP A 648 -21.84 -37.00 -2.96
N PRO A 649 -22.24 -37.51 -1.77
CA PRO A 649 -21.32 -37.98 -0.72
C PRO A 649 -20.31 -39.04 -1.18
N ASP A 650 -20.66 -39.76 -2.26
CA ASP A 650 -19.89 -40.91 -2.75
C ASP A 650 -18.94 -40.55 -3.93
N ARG A 651 -18.81 -39.26 -4.31
CA ARG A 651 -18.01 -38.87 -5.48
C ARG A 651 -17.25 -37.55 -5.28
N GLU A 652 -16.06 -37.50 -5.87
CA GLU A 652 -15.24 -36.31 -5.97
C GLU A 652 -15.61 -35.44 -7.21
N ASP A 653 -15.06 -34.24 -7.30
CA ASP A 653 -15.22 -33.31 -8.40
C ASP A 653 -14.82 -33.97 -9.74
N GLU A 654 -15.65 -33.83 -10.74
CA GLU A 654 -15.38 -34.44 -12.06
C GLU A 654 -15.41 -33.38 -13.17
N GLN A 655 -14.32 -33.27 -13.92
CA GLN A 655 -14.22 -32.42 -15.09
C GLN A 655 -15.02 -33.03 -16.26
N ILE A 656 -15.98 -32.29 -16.81
CA ILE A 656 -16.90 -32.81 -17.85
C ILE A 656 -16.40 -32.53 -19.26
N GLY A 657 -15.67 -31.46 -19.47
CA GLY A 657 -15.18 -31.13 -20.80
C GLY A 657 -14.27 -29.92 -20.79
N THR A 658 -13.40 -29.86 -21.77
CA THR A 658 -12.59 -28.66 -22.08
C THR A 658 -13.13 -28.11 -23.41
N ILE A 659 -13.50 -26.84 -23.39
CA ILE A 659 -13.86 -26.13 -24.60
C ILE A 659 -12.62 -25.32 -24.98
N THR A 660 -11.96 -25.80 -26.02
CA THR A 660 -10.85 -25.09 -26.64
C THR A 660 -11.34 -24.48 -27.92
N ASN A 661 -11.27 -23.20 -28.10
CA ASN A 661 -11.56 -22.54 -29.35
C ASN A 661 -10.29 -21.91 -29.92
N ASP A 662 -9.84 -22.46 -31.04
CA ASP A 662 -8.63 -22.05 -31.75
C ASP A 662 -8.88 -20.91 -32.77
N THR A 663 -10.11 -20.54 -32.98
CA THR A 663 -10.46 -19.54 -34.00
C THR A 663 -11.22 -18.38 -33.33
N GLY A 664 -10.63 -17.22 -33.26
CA GLY A 664 -11.20 -16.02 -32.66
C GLY A 664 -12.47 -15.49 -33.36
N SER A 665 -13.46 -16.35 -33.65
CA SER A 665 -14.76 -15.92 -34.17
C SER A 665 -15.60 -15.35 -33.05
N GLU A 666 -16.20 -14.20 -33.29
CA GLU A 666 -17.09 -13.47 -32.40
C GLU A 666 -18.50 -14.09 -32.26
N GLU A 667 -18.67 -15.36 -32.58
CA GLU A 667 -19.98 -15.99 -32.51
C GLU A 667 -20.28 -16.51 -31.10
N ASP A 668 -21.52 -16.29 -30.66
CA ASP A 668 -22.05 -16.86 -29.43
C ASP A 668 -22.15 -18.38 -29.55
N TYR A 669 -21.41 -19.11 -28.72
CA TYR A 669 -21.48 -20.56 -28.70
C TYR A 669 -22.43 -21.06 -27.61
N HIS A 670 -23.45 -21.78 -28.02
CA HIS A 670 -24.25 -22.63 -27.15
C HIS A 670 -23.59 -23.98 -27.01
N LEU A 671 -22.85 -24.20 -25.94
CA LEU A 671 -22.15 -25.45 -25.74
C LEU A 671 -22.99 -26.39 -24.90
N LYS A 672 -23.34 -27.53 -25.49
CA LYS A 672 -23.96 -28.64 -24.78
C LYS A 672 -22.94 -29.73 -24.55
N ALA A 673 -22.46 -29.84 -23.32
CA ALA A 673 -21.64 -30.98 -22.92
C ALA A 673 -22.58 -32.11 -22.45
N PRO A 674 -22.53 -33.31 -23.05
CA PRO A 674 -23.36 -34.43 -22.61
C PRO A 674 -22.84 -34.93 -21.26
N VAL A 675 -23.66 -34.76 -20.23
CA VAL A 675 -23.40 -35.23 -18.89
C VAL A 675 -24.33 -36.40 -18.58
N ARG A 676 -23.82 -37.47 -18.04
CA ARG A 676 -24.61 -38.66 -17.66
C ARG A 676 -24.34 -39.05 -16.20
N PHE A 677 -24.56 -38.13 -15.27
CA PHE A 677 -24.35 -38.38 -13.85
C PHE A 677 -25.63 -38.26 -13.04
N LYS A 678 -25.70 -39.02 -11.97
CA LYS A 678 -26.74 -38.85 -10.94
C LYS A 678 -26.20 -38.00 -9.83
N ALA A 679 -26.87 -36.89 -9.53
CA ALA A 679 -26.49 -36.00 -8.43
C ALA A 679 -27.71 -35.40 -7.75
N HIS A 680 -27.55 -34.97 -6.49
CA HIS A 680 -28.56 -34.19 -5.78
C HIS A 680 -28.52 -32.74 -6.23
N ALA A 681 -27.33 -32.21 -6.40
CA ALA A 681 -27.07 -30.88 -6.90
C ALA A 681 -25.72 -30.83 -7.62
N ALA A 682 -25.45 -29.79 -8.37
CA ALA A 682 -24.15 -29.58 -8.98
C ALA A 682 -23.81 -28.10 -9.06
N GLU A 683 -22.54 -27.79 -9.14
CA GLU A 683 -21.96 -26.47 -9.33
C GLU A 683 -21.15 -26.47 -10.62
N LEU A 684 -21.11 -25.33 -11.31
CA LEU A 684 -20.28 -25.17 -12.50
C LEU A 684 -19.06 -24.32 -12.15
N ILE A 685 -17.90 -24.76 -12.60
CA ILE A 685 -16.66 -24.05 -12.50
C ILE A 685 -16.15 -23.77 -13.91
N TYR A 686 -15.90 -22.50 -14.20
CA TYR A 686 -15.27 -22.08 -15.44
C TYR A 686 -13.88 -21.58 -15.14
N GLU A 687 -12.90 -22.14 -15.83
CA GLU A 687 -11.52 -21.68 -15.81
C GLU A 687 -11.14 -21.19 -17.20
N THR A 688 -10.53 -20.01 -17.27
CA THR A 688 -10.15 -19.36 -18.52
C THR A 688 -8.66 -19.10 -18.55
N SER A 689 -8.04 -19.21 -19.71
CA SER A 689 -6.61 -18.93 -19.89
C SER A 689 -6.31 -18.47 -21.32
N GLY A 690 -5.36 -17.55 -21.48
CA GLY A 690 -4.81 -17.14 -22.75
C GLY A 690 -5.74 -16.27 -23.60
N GLY A 691 -6.51 -15.37 -22.97
CA GLY A 691 -7.38 -14.43 -23.65
C GLY A 691 -8.45 -13.87 -22.71
N ARG A 692 -9.43 -13.19 -23.26
CA ARG A 692 -10.51 -12.54 -22.50
C ARG A 692 -11.89 -13.05 -22.91
N PRO A 693 -12.22 -14.32 -22.60
CA PRO A 693 -13.52 -14.87 -22.91
C PRO A 693 -14.63 -14.19 -22.13
N GLU A 694 -15.84 -14.18 -22.71
CA GLU A 694 -17.05 -13.71 -22.06
C GLU A 694 -17.95 -14.92 -21.74
N ILE A 695 -18.36 -15.03 -20.49
CA ILE A 695 -19.33 -16.03 -20.04
C ILE A 695 -20.61 -15.27 -19.70
N ARG A 696 -21.66 -15.47 -20.49
CA ARG A 696 -22.91 -14.72 -20.39
C ARG A 696 -23.99 -15.47 -19.63
N SER A 697 -23.98 -16.80 -19.69
CA SER A 697 -24.94 -17.60 -18.94
C SER A 697 -24.39 -18.98 -18.63
N ALA A 698 -24.95 -19.60 -17.60
CA ALA A 698 -24.63 -20.95 -17.19
C ALA A 698 -25.91 -21.68 -16.78
N ALA A 699 -26.13 -22.88 -17.28
CA ALA A 699 -27.30 -23.66 -16.91
C ALA A 699 -27.00 -25.16 -16.93
N LEU A 700 -27.67 -25.88 -16.06
CA LEU A 700 -27.70 -27.34 -16.03
C LEU A 700 -29.07 -27.85 -16.44
N GLU A 701 -29.09 -28.90 -17.28
CA GLU A 701 -30.28 -29.65 -17.64
C GLU A 701 -30.29 -30.99 -16.87
N ALA A 702 -31.40 -31.29 -16.27
CA ALA A 702 -31.63 -32.54 -15.56
C ALA A 702 -32.94 -33.21 -15.96
N SER A 703 -32.95 -34.51 -15.94
CA SER A 703 -34.21 -35.25 -16.00
C SER A 703 -34.57 -35.84 -14.64
N PRO A 704 -35.85 -35.84 -14.26
CA PRO A 704 -36.26 -36.48 -13.03
C PRO A 704 -35.93 -37.98 -13.12
N LYS A 705 -35.46 -38.57 -12.02
CA LYS A 705 -35.29 -40.01 -11.93
C LYS A 705 -36.68 -40.62 -12.05
N SER A 706 -36.94 -41.43 -13.10
CA SER A 706 -38.10 -42.28 -13.08
C SER A 706 -38.02 -43.19 -11.86
N LEU A 707 -38.97 -43.12 -10.98
CA LEU A 707 -39.13 -44.11 -9.93
C LEU A 707 -39.11 -45.48 -10.64
N PRO A 708 -38.30 -46.45 -10.16
CA PRO A 708 -38.41 -47.80 -10.73
C PRO A 708 -39.87 -48.25 -10.58
N ALA A 709 -40.46 -48.68 -11.66
CA ALA A 709 -41.83 -49.16 -11.74
C ALA A 709 -42.06 -50.50 -10.98
N THR A 710 -41.40 -50.66 -9.86
CA THR A 710 -41.44 -51.87 -9.07
C THR A 710 -41.64 -51.54 -7.61
N LEU A 711 -42.86 -51.16 -7.32
CA LEU A 711 -43.43 -51.40 -5.97
C LEU A 711 -44.97 -51.37 -6.09
N THR A 712 -45.51 -51.98 -7.09
CA THR A 712 -46.79 -52.62 -6.95
C THR A 712 -46.52 -54.13 -6.82
N ARG A 713 -46.01 -54.50 -5.66
CA ARG A 713 -46.16 -55.86 -5.25
C ARG A 713 -47.46 -55.95 -4.52
N ASP A 714 -48.43 -56.52 -5.21
CA ASP A 714 -49.66 -57.01 -4.60
C ASP A 714 -49.38 -57.64 -3.27
N GLN A 715 -50.01 -57.08 -2.28
CA GLN A 715 -50.34 -57.86 -1.08
C GLN A 715 -51.75 -58.39 -1.31
N SER A 716 -51.82 -59.56 -1.82
CA SER A 716 -52.94 -60.45 -1.57
C SER A 716 -52.61 -61.30 -0.36
#